data_913fb6314f58ee8dcca5dee74c91acca
#
_entry.id   913fb6314f58ee8dcca5dee74c91acca
#
_cell.length_a   1.000
_cell.length_b   1.000
_cell.length_c   1.000
_cell.angle_alpha   90.00
_cell.angle_beta   90.00
_cell.angle_gamma   90.00
#
_symmetry.space_group_name_H-M   'P 1'
#
loop_
_entity.id
_entity.type
_entity.pdbx_description
1 polymer ?
#
loop_
_entity_poly.entity_id
_entity_poly.type
_entity_poly.pdbx_seq_one_letter_code
_entity_poly.pdbx_strand_id
1 'polypeptide(L)'
;MPNAKKRKLTDSGFSDDPDPVMGNSDFPGFGLGQTLSRLQRPDDSAEGDSVDASTALPITGDDKSPTDPAHGTDDKRPAKKKRLNGEKIKYPVLTYVDGRLQSSIRIADLQNLLLYCFADGIAPQWISVKNTTRIRKAVFLMVPGLELGMLDGTVPLDGSQTKEVAEDIPAGNEVDTRTADFARWKDGLPPEDRSHRFNPRPLCRNDLPEPLQPLADIFPHAWPIRAPGDSKYNKVHSPLQAVLMAPLPKNKDKSASKGPRPPRVDKNYTSKRTPITTFISPVEQLRENEYPIHPALLPSQDDKLSLEENRKRTGQSTGDGWVDSHVESMEAGNVPEADIQQGSMTAGRNVLALDCEMCITEGGTSELTRISLVRWDGEVVLDELVKPERPVIDYLTRFSGITKEMLDPITITLADIQQKLLTLLTPRTILVGHSLNSDFNALQLTHPFIVDTTFLYPHPRGPPLKASLKWLTQKYLGKEIQKGTTGHDSIEDARAVLELVKQKCEKGEQWGTSDSSNESIFKRLGRHNPPGKTNSSGAGRTGAVVDWGSPERGLGAQATVAIGCSNDDEVVKGITAALNGDESRPSIPGAGVDFAWARMRELEVYRGWCNRIPDPKNANESTTIDGPANPQSDDKTLSKLVTQTISRIKDVYDALPPCTLFVVYSGTGDPREVSKLQAMHKCFRDEYQSKKPWDELTVKWTDAEEQALKRACERAREGCGFMCVK
;
A
#
# COMPACT_ATOMS: atom_id res chain seq x y z
N MET A 1 3.37 -34.83 54.78
CA MET A 1 4.39 -33.81 54.62
C MET A 1 5.24 -34.18 53.41
N PRO A 2 5.39 -33.44 52.32
CA PRO A 2 5.49 -32.00 52.19
C PRO A 2 4.64 -31.41 51.04
N ASN A 3 4.56 -30.07 51.02
CA ASN A 3 3.84 -29.13 50.20
C ASN A 3 3.91 -29.33 48.67
N ALA A 4 2.77 -29.41 48.02
CA ALA A 4 2.59 -29.21 46.60
C ALA A 4 2.37 -27.71 46.31
N LYS A 5 3.31 -27.06 45.65
CA LYS A 5 3.16 -25.72 45.11
C LYS A 5 2.28 -25.77 43.84
N LYS A 6 1.07 -25.22 43.94
CA LYS A 6 0.21 -24.91 42.78
C LYS A 6 0.89 -23.83 41.92
N ARG A 7 1.24 -24.17 40.67
CA ARG A 7 1.59 -23.19 39.64
C ARG A 7 0.29 -22.53 39.17
N LYS A 8 0.19 -21.22 39.33
CA LYS A 8 -0.83 -20.39 38.64
C LYS A 8 -0.49 -20.35 37.17
N LEU A 9 -1.40 -20.81 36.30
CA LEU A 9 -1.43 -20.42 34.91
C LEU A 9 -1.76 -18.93 34.85
N THR A 10 -0.87 -18.13 34.32
CA THR A 10 -1.15 -16.75 33.94
C THR A 10 -1.79 -16.79 32.56
N ASP A 11 -3.04 -16.36 32.54
CA ASP A 11 -3.83 -16.06 31.36
C ASP A 11 -3.09 -15.00 30.53
N SER A 12 -2.66 -15.37 29.32
CA SER A 12 -2.08 -14.43 28.39
C SER A 12 -3.22 -13.82 27.57
N GLY A 13 -3.76 -12.70 28.09
CA GLY A 13 -4.72 -11.88 27.36
C GLY A 13 -4.10 -11.38 26.05
N PHE A 14 -4.82 -11.61 24.97
CA PHE A 14 -4.56 -10.99 23.67
C PHE A 14 -4.81 -9.49 23.79
N SER A 15 -3.76 -8.70 23.70
CA SER A 15 -3.86 -7.26 23.53
C SER A 15 -3.88 -6.93 22.05
N ASP A 16 -5.00 -6.42 21.55
CA ASP A 16 -5.12 -5.71 20.27
C ASP A 16 -4.55 -4.28 20.41
N ASP A 17 -3.28 -4.15 20.74
CA ASP A 17 -2.58 -2.89 20.54
C ASP A 17 -1.95 -2.90 19.14
N PRO A 18 -2.24 -1.91 18.29
CA PRO A 18 -1.43 -1.71 17.10
C PRO A 18 -0.06 -1.23 17.55
N ASP A 19 0.92 -2.13 17.53
CA ASP A 19 2.32 -1.81 17.80
C ASP A 19 2.72 -0.53 17.05
N PRO A 20 3.42 0.39 17.72
CA PRO A 20 4.06 1.52 17.04
C PRO A 20 5.02 0.95 15.99
N VAL A 21 5.04 1.59 14.83
CA VAL A 21 5.97 1.31 13.74
C VAL A 21 7.39 1.37 14.29
N MET A 22 7.92 0.24 14.75
CA MET A 22 9.33 0.09 15.02
C MET A 22 10.03 0.05 13.67
N GLY A 23 10.71 1.14 13.36
CA GLY A 23 11.78 1.13 12.39
C GLY A 23 12.83 0.10 12.84
N ASN A 24 13.38 -0.62 11.87
CA ASN A 24 14.51 -1.53 12.09
C ASN A 24 15.51 -0.94 13.09
N SER A 25 15.51 -1.45 14.30
CA SER A 25 16.58 -1.28 15.25
C SER A 25 16.54 -2.44 16.23
N ASP A 26 17.52 -3.32 16.07
CA ASP A 26 18.21 -4.07 17.12
C ASP A 26 17.37 -4.55 18.32
N PHE A 27 16.65 -5.63 18.14
CA PHE A 27 16.50 -6.59 19.21
C PHE A 27 17.57 -7.69 19.02
N PRO A 28 18.30 -8.08 20.07
CA PRO A 28 19.22 -9.18 19.98
C PRO A 28 18.42 -10.49 19.82
N GLY A 29 18.21 -10.84 18.57
CA GLY A 29 17.73 -12.17 18.24
C GLY A 29 18.81 -13.18 18.65
N PHE A 30 18.42 -14.17 19.42
CA PHE A 30 19.20 -15.38 19.60
C PHE A 30 19.31 -16.09 18.23
N GLY A 31 20.29 -15.68 17.44
CA GLY A 31 20.65 -16.34 16.18
C GLY A 31 21.95 -17.11 16.34
N LEU A 32 22.06 -18.27 15.69
CA LEU A 32 23.23 -19.14 15.66
C LEU A 32 24.56 -18.39 15.38
N GLY A 33 24.53 -17.26 14.71
CA GLY A 33 25.69 -16.43 14.43
C GLY A 33 26.36 -15.81 15.68
N GLN A 34 25.58 -15.50 16.72
CA GLN A 34 26.14 -14.98 17.98
C GLN A 34 26.74 -16.07 18.87
N THR A 35 26.23 -17.30 18.74
CA THR A 35 26.77 -18.46 19.46
C THR A 35 28.11 -18.88 18.88
N LEU A 36 28.27 -18.83 17.55
CA LEU A 36 29.53 -19.16 16.88
C LEU A 36 30.64 -18.12 17.13
N SER A 37 30.30 -16.83 17.21
CA SER A 37 31.29 -15.79 17.54
C SER A 37 31.75 -15.81 19.00
N ARG A 38 30.99 -16.42 19.92
CA ARG A 38 31.43 -16.66 21.31
C ARG A 38 32.29 -17.88 21.47
N LEU A 39 32.25 -18.83 20.55
CA LEU A 39 33.11 -20.05 20.57
C LEU A 39 34.47 -19.86 19.89
N GLN A 40 34.71 -18.69 19.27
CA GLN A 40 35.98 -18.40 18.56
C GLN A 40 36.89 -17.37 19.26
N ARG A 41 36.67 -17.08 20.54
CA ARG A 41 37.65 -16.28 21.31
C ARG A 41 38.49 -17.22 22.16
N PRO A 42 39.82 -17.30 21.91
CA PRO A 42 40.74 -17.89 22.89
C PRO A 42 40.90 -16.94 24.07
N ASP A 43 40.90 -17.48 25.27
CA ASP A 43 41.35 -16.82 26.46
C ASP A 43 42.86 -16.46 26.33
N ASP A 44 43.18 -15.18 26.41
CA ASP A 44 44.52 -14.73 26.79
C ASP A 44 44.39 -13.56 27.76
N SER A 45 44.57 -13.94 29.01
CA SER A 45 44.93 -13.04 30.09
C SER A 45 46.46 -13.08 30.24
N ALA A 46 47.14 -11.97 29.98
CA ALA A 46 48.34 -11.58 30.73
C ALA A 46 48.85 -10.21 30.29
N GLU A 47 49.23 -9.53 31.29
CA GLU A 47 49.78 -8.16 31.41
C GLU A 47 51.01 -7.87 30.56
N GLY A 48 51.26 -6.57 30.29
CA GLY A 48 52.63 -6.08 30.31
C GLY A 48 53.03 -5.11 29.19
N ASP A 49 53.11 -3.86 29.55
CA ASP A 49 54.09 -2.84 29.18
C ASP A 49 54.38 -2.43 27.72
N SER A 50 54.19 -1.14 27.57
CA SER A 50 54.87 -0.12 26.75
C SER A 50 56.11 -0.53 25.96
N VAL A 51 56.31 0.02 24.78
CA VAL A 51 57.35 0.95 24.35
C VAL A 51 57.26 1.24 22.83
N ASP A 52 57.55 2.45 22.51
CA ASP A 52 57.70 3.15 21.24
C ASP A 52 58.63 2.52 20.18
N ALA A 53 58.47 3.09 19.02
CA ALA A 53 59.50 3.35 17.98
C ALA A 53 59.31 2.66 16.61
N SER A 54 58.90 3.47 15.71
CA SER A 54 59.53 3.79 14.40
C SER A 54 60.55 2.75 13.88
N THR A 55 60.40 2.39 12.64
CA THR A 55 61.45 2.65 11.63
C THR A 55 61.01 2.15 10.24
N ALA A 56 61.31 3.00 9.30
CA ALA A 56 61.17 2.83 7.88
C ALA A 56 62.38 2.19 7.23
N LEU A 57 62.18 1.73 5.98
CA LEU A 57 63.14 1.75 4.86
C LEU A 57 64.14 0.58 4.75
N PRO A 58 64.88 0.47 3.63
CA PRO A 58 64.59 0.65 2.22
C PRO A 58 65.32 -0.39 1.33
N ILE A 59 65.15 -0.35 0.02
CA ILE A 59 66.17 -0.90 -0.94
C ILE A 59 66.09 -0.03 -2.19
N THR A 60 66.99 0.80 -2.53
CA THR A 60 68.28 0.92 -3.24
C THR A 60 68.33 0.04 -4.47
N GLY A 61 68.79 0.45 -5.57
CA GLY A 61 69.50 1.61 -6.02
C GLY A 61 69.86 1.53 -7.47
N ASP A 62 70.37 2.63 -7.94
CA ASP A 62 71.51 2.93 -8.81
C ASP A 62 71.39 2.66 -10.29
N ASP A 63 71.85 3.46 -11.18
CA ASP A 63 72.71 4.64 -11.23
C ASP A 63 72.80 5.25 -12.61
N LYS A 64 73.09 6.54 -12.70
CA LYS A 64 73.83 7.32 -13.71
C LYS A 64 73.14 7.91 -14.95
N SER A 65 73.02 9.21 -14.84
CA SER A 65 73.21 10.18 -15.95
C SER A 65 74.76 10.33 -16.19
N PRO A 66 75.24 11.00 -17.28
CA PRO A 66 74.93 12.39 -17.56
C PRO A 66 75.06 12.84 -19.08
N THR A 67 74.69 14.11 -19.28
CA THR A 67 75.19 15.12 -20.24
C THR A 67 74.56 15.25 -21.65
N ASP A 68 74.01 16.45 -21.87
CA ASP A 68 73.77 17.19 -23.11
C ASP A 68 75.08 17.45 -23.90
N PRO A 69 75.05 17.94 -25.19
CA PRO A 69 74.17 18.97 -25.75
C PRO A 69 73.82 18.90 -27.26
N ALA A 70 72.78 19.67 -27.59
CA ALA A 70 72.51 20.41 -28.85
C ALA A 70 72.83 19.85 -30.23
N HIS A 71 71.88 19.73 -31.10
CA HIS A 71 71.66 20.53 -32.32
C HIS A 71 70.42 20.07 -33.09
N GLY A 72 69.69 21.05 -33.63
CA GLY A 72 68.42 20.86 -34.29
C GLY A 72 68.53 20.20 -35.67
N THR A 73 67.40 19.66 -36.09
CA THR A 73 66.92 19.71 -37.49
C THR A 73 65.43 19.33 -37.52
N ASP A 74 64.70 20.09 -38.30
CA ASP A 74 63.32 19.83 -38.70
C ASP A 74 63.10 18.40 -39.16
N ASP A 75 62.10 17.74 -38.54
CA ASP A 75 61.49 16.56 -39.18
C ASP A 75 59.98 16.53 -38.93
N LYS A 76 59.26 16.73 -40.05
CA LYS A 76 57.80 16.67 -40.12
C LYS A 76 57.29 15.28 -39.73
N ARG A 77 56.71 15.16 -38.57
CA ARG A 77 55.95 13.96 -38.22
C ARG A 77 54.70 13.87 -39.05
N PRO A 78 54.39 12.71 -39.72
CA PRO A 78 53.17 12.54 -40.46
C PRO A 78 51.96 12.57 -39.53
N ALA A 79 50.95 13.33 -39.90
CA ALA A 79 49.67 13.42 -39.19
C ALA A 79 49.08 12.03 -38.99
N LYS A 80 48.88 11.61 -37.74
CA LYS A 80 48.13 10.42 -37.38
C LYS A 80 46.74 10.53 -38.01
N LYS A 81 46.50 9.75 -39.08
CA LYS A 81 45.15 9.51 -39.60
C LYS A 81 44.26 9.10 -38.43
N LYS A 82 43.29 9.96 -38.03
CA LYS A 82 42.19 9.59 -37.19
C LYS A 82 41.51 8.41 -37.87
N ARG A 83 41.70 7.19 -37.31
CA ARG A 83 40.82 6.06 -37.61
C ARG A 83 39.43 6.51 -37.19
N LEU A 84 38.54 6.71 -38.12
CA LEU A 84 37.10 6.69 -37.91
C LEU A 84 36.79 5.26 -37.42
N ASN A 85 36.94 5.06 -36.12
CA ASN A 85 36.32 3.91 -35.46
C ASN A 85 34.82 4.14 -35.62
N GLY A 86 34.19 3.42 -36.52
CA GLY A 86 32.75 3.26 -36.51
C GLY A 86 32.39 2.77 -35.12
N GLU A 87 31.86 3.66 -34.28
CA GLU A 87 31.32 3.27 -33.00
C GLU A 87 30.24 2.23 -33.28
N LYS A 88 30.53 0.97 -32.97
CA LYS A 88 29.51 -0.07 -32.98
C LYS A 88 28.42 0.42 -32.04
N ILE A 89 27.25 0.68 -32.59
CA ILE A 89 26.07 1.07 -31.79
C ILE A 89 25.85 0.00 -30.73
N LYS A 90 26.08 0.36 -29.46
CA LYS A 90 25.89 -0.55 -28.33
C LYS A 90 24.44 -0.44 -27.88
N TYR A 91 23.63 -1.47 -28.15
CA TYR A 91 22.27 -1.58 -27.70
C TYR A 91 22.20 -1.85 -26.18
N PRO A 92 21.12 -1.40 -25.50
CA PRO A 92 20.89 -1.78 -24.10
C PRO A 92 20.56 -3.27 -24.01
N VAL A 93 21.11 -3.93 -23.00
CA VAL A 93 20.93 -5.38 -22.80
C VAL A 93 20.70 -5.66 -21.33
N LEU A 94 19.69 -6.49 -21.05
CA LEU A 94 19.46 -7.08 -19.75
C LEU A 94 20.22 -8.41 -19.67
N THR A 95 21.03 -8.59 -18.64
CA THR A 95 21.74 -9.84 -18.38
C THR A 95 21.51 -10.29 -16.95
N TYR A 96 21.35 -11.57 -16.79
CA TYR A 96 21.13 -12.24 -15.51
C TYR A 96 22.25 -13.25 -15.28
N VAL A 97 22.61 -13.46 -14.01
CA VAL A 97 23.59 -14.47 -13.61
C VAL A 97 22.87 -15.47 -12.72
N ASP A 98 22.83 -16.71 -13.15
CA ASP A 98 22.17 -17.79 -12.45
C ASP A 98 22.77 -18.03 -11.06
N GLY A 99 21.96 -18.50 -10.12
CA GLY A 99 22.37 -18.79 -8.76
C GLY A 99 22.64 -17.58 -7.84
N ARG A 100 22.45 -16.33 -8.32
CA ARG A 100 22.71 -15.12 -7.53
C ARG A 100 21.56 -14.68 -6.64
N LEU A 101 20.36 -15.14 -6.92
CA LEU A 101 19.16 -14.75 -6.17
C LEU A 101 19.03 -15.59 -4.89
N GLN A 102 18.99 -14.91 -3.76
CA GLN A 102 18.74 -15.52 -2.44
C GLN A 102 17.28 -15.38 -1.98
N SER A 103 16.47 -14.62 -2.72
CA SER A 103 15.05 -14.38 -2.45
C SER A 103 14.33 -13.98 -3.72
N SER A 104 13.00 -14.13 -3.75
CA SER A 104 12.16 -13.67 -4.85
C SER A 104 12.28 -12.17 -5.06
N ILE A 105 12.28 -11.75 -6.31
CA ILE A 105 12.20 -10.34 -6.70
C ILE A 105 10.85 -9.79 -6.23
N ARG A 106 10.85 -8.59 -5.69
CA ARG A 106 9.63 -7.91 -5.24
C ARG A 106 9.21 -6.87 -6.28
N ILE A 107 7.95 -6.51 -6.27
CA ILE A 107 7.44 -5.42 -7.14
C ILE A 107 8.21 -4.10 -6.90
N ALA A 108 8.61 -3.81 -5.66
CA ALA A 108 9.46 -2.66 -5.36
C ALA A 108 10.85 -2.72 -6.04
N ASP A 109 11.34 -3.90 -6.38
CA ASP A 109 12.61 -4.06 -7.08
C ASP A 109 12.45 -3.74 -8.58
N LEU A 110 11.25 -3.92 -9.16
CA LEU A 110 10.90 -3.42 -10.49
C LEU A 110 10.86 -1.87 -10.52
N GLN A 111 10.28 -1.25 -9.49
CA GLN A 111 10.32 0.20 -9.33
C GLN A 111 11.77 0.72 -9.25
N ASN A 112 12.61 0.05 -8.47
CA ASN A 112 14.03 0.41 -8.36
C ASN A 112 14.78 0.26 -9.69
N LEU A 113 14.45 -0.74 -10.51
CA LEU A 113 14.98 -0.89 -11.87
C LEU A 113 14.60 0.31 -12.76
N LEU A 114 13.34 0.74 -12.72
CA LEU A 114 12.89 1.93 -13.42
C LEU A 114 13.66 3.18 -12.98
N LEU A 115 13.75 3.39 -11.66
CA LEU A 115 14.48 4.53 -11.09
C LEU A 115 15.97 4.50 -11.41
N TYR A 116 16.59 3.33 -11.48
CA TYR A 116 17.98 3.18 -11.92
C TYR A 116 18.19 3.59 -13.38
N CYS A 117 17.26 3.24 -14.27
CA CYS A 117 17.35 3.58 -15.67
C CYS A 117 17.01 5.05 -15.99
N PHE A 118 16.10 5.67 -15.20
CA PHE A 118 15.49 6.96 -15.55
C PHE A 118 15.68 8.07 -14.53
N ALA A 119 16.13 7.77 -13.31
CA ALA A 119 16.25 8.75 -12.23
C ALA A 119 17.51 8.49 -11.38
N ASP A 120 17.36 8.56 -10.07
CA ASP A 120 18.41 8.47 -9.04
C ASP A 120 18.47 7.10 -8.34
N GLY A 121 17.93 6.05 -8.97
CA GLY A 121 17.91 4.70 -8.41
C GLY A 121 19.30 4.07 -8.31
N ILE A 122 19.45 3.13 -7.38
CA ILE A 122 20.68 2.33 -7.21
C ILE A 122 20.64 1.15 -8.18
N ALA A 123 21.79 0.78 -8.73
CA ALA A 123 21.90 -0.38 -9.61
C ALA A 123 21.34 -1.65 -8.93
N PRO A 124 20.38 -2.35 -9.56
CA PRO A 124 19.84 -3.58 -9.02
C PRO A 124 20.91 -4.67 -8.99
N GLN A 125 20.92 -5.46 -7.91
CA GLN A 125 21.90 -6.55 -7.76
C GLN A 125 21.45 -7.85 -8.45
N TRP A 126 20.15 -7.97 -8.72
CA TRP A 126 19.52 -9.16 -9.27
C TRP A 126 19.54 -9.23 -10.80
N ILE A 127 19.75 -8.10 -11.46
CA ILE A 127 19.86 -8.00 -12.93
C ILE A 127 20.93 -6.98 -13.29
N SER A 128 21.69 -7.23 -14.34
CA SER A 128 22.65 -6.28 -14.89
C SER A 128 22.10 -5.64 -16.14
N VAL A 129 22.05 -4.31 -16.15
CA VAL A 129 21.60 -3.52 -17.29
C VAL A 129 22.81 -2.84 -17.93
N LYS A 130 23.18 -3.30 -19.13
CA LYS A 130 24.27 -2.68 -19.89
C LYS A 130 23.72 -1.56 -20.76
N ASN A 131 24.50 -0.47 -20.92
CA ASN A 131 24.16 0.69 -21.73
C ASN A 131 22.81 1.37 -21.34
N THR A 132 22.57 1.53 -20.04
CA THR A 132 21.34 2.13 -19.47
C THR A 132 20.98 3.48 -20.11
N THR A 133 21.99 4.32 -20.43
CA THR A 133 21.80 5.63 -21.06
C THR A 133 21.16 5.56 -22.44
N ARG A 134 21.12 4.38 -23.05
CA ARG A 134 20.48 4.14 -24.36
C ARG A 134 19.02 3.74 -24.23
N ILE A 135 18.54 3.36 -23.04
CA ILE A 135 17.12 3.12 -22.80
C ILE A 135 16.41 4.46 -22.87
N ARG A 136 15.51 4.58 -23.84
CA ARG A 136 14.79 5.84 -24.11
C ARG A 136 13.43 5.88 -23.46
N LYS A 137 12.72 4.76 -23.47
CA LYS A 137 11.36 4.62 -22.94
C LYS A 137 11.25 3.39 -22.07
N ALA A 138 10.27 3.36 -21.18
CA ALA A 138 9.91 2.19 -20.40
C ALA A 138 8.40 1.99 -20.38
N VAL A 139 7.98 0.74 -20.47
CA VAL A 139 6.58 0.33 -20.32
C VAL A 139 6.48 -0.74 -19.25
N PHE A 140 5.65 -0.49 -18.26
CA PHE A 140 5.30 -1.46 -17.23
C PHE A 140 3.84 -1.83 -17.38
N LEU A 141 3.59 -3.05 -17.83
CA LEU A 141 2.26 -3.57 -18.08
C LEU A 141 1.90 -4.57 -16.97
N MET A 142 0.93 -4.23 -16.15
CA MET A 142 0.36 -5.13 -15.15
C MET A 142 -0.77 -5.94 -15.77
N VAL A 143 -0.69 -7.26 -15.63
CA VAL A 143 -1.67 -8.22 -16.18
C VAL A 143 -2.09 -9.18 -15.07
N PRO A 144 -2.97 -8.76 -14.14
CA PRO A 144 -3.46 -9.63 -13.10
C PRO A 144 -4.20 -10.84 -13.68
N GLY A 145 -4.03 -11.97 -13.04
CA GLY A 145 -4.59 -13.23 -13.54
C GLY A 145 -3.58 -14.13 -14.23
N LEU A 146 -2.40 -13.64 -14.63
CA LEU A 146 -1.31 -14.50 -15.08
C LEU A 146 -0.58 -15.13 -13.88
N GLU A 147 -0.26 -16.41 -13.99
CA GLU A 147 0.46 -17.17 -12.95
C GLU A 147 1.57 -18.02 -13.56
N LEU A 148 2.62 -18.27 -12.76
CA LEU A 148 3.69 -19.18 -13.17
C LEU A 148 3.17 -20.62 -13.41
N GLY A 149 2.13 -21.02 -12.67
CA GLY A 149 1.51 -22.33 -12.84
C GLY A 149 0.86 -22.57 -14.20
N MET A 150 0.55 -21.51 -14.95
CA MET A 150 0.09 -21.63 -16.33
C MET A 150 1.24 -22.05 -17.29
N LEU A 151 2.47 -21.69 -16.96
CA LEU A 151 3.64 -22.00 -17.77
C LEU A 151 4.10 -23.45 -17.61
N ASP A 152 3.95 -24.01 -16.41
CA ASP A 152 4.35 -25.39 -16.10
C ASP A 152 3.17 -26.39 -16.07
N GLY A 153 1.95 -25.92 -16.42
CA GLY A 153 0.76 -26.74 -16.51
C GLY A 153 0.12 -27.11 -15.17
N THR A 154 0.60 -26.56 -14.04
CA THR A 154 -0.05 -26.76 -12.73
C THR A 154 -1.39 -26.02 -12.64
N VAL A 155 -1.57 -24.96 -13.44
CA VAL A 155 -2.85 -24.31 -13.71
C VAL A 155 -3.25 -24.65 -15.14
N PRO A 156 -4.16 -25.63 -15.34
CA PRO A 156 -4.54 -26.10 -16.68
C PRO A 156 -5.35 -25.04 -17.43
N LEU A 157 -5.07 -24.87 -18.72
CA LEU A 157 -5.79 -23.94 -19.59
C LEU A 157 -6.90 -24.61 -20.42
N ASP A 158 -6.97 -25.95 -20.41
CA ASP A 158 -7.76 -26.80 -21.33
C ASP A 158 -8.95 -27.51 -20.68
N GLY A 159 -9.30 -27.20 -19.43
CA GLY A 159 -10.44 -27.77 -18.75
C GLY A 159 -10.23 -29.11 -18.07
N SER A 160 -9.02 -29.60 -18.04
CA SER A 160 -8.70 -30.64 -17.09
C SER A 160 -8.76 -30.03 -15.68
N GLN A 161 -9.54 -30.63 -14.78
CA GLN A 161 -9.51 -30.23 -13.37
C GLN A 161 -8.05 -30.11 -12.96
N THR A 162 -7.73 -29.00 -12.28
CA THR A 162 -6.45 -28.92 -11.55
C THR A 162 -6.24 -30.33 -10.99
N LYS A 163 -5.22 -31.02 -11.45
CA LYS A 163 -4.69 -32.08 -10.63
C LYS A 163 -4.44 -31.39 -9.33
N GLU A 164 -5.40 -31.50 -8.39
CA GLU A 164 -5.00 -31.50 -7.03
C GLU A 164 -3.80 -32.43 -7.08
N VAL A 165 -2.60 -31.88 -7.04
CA VAL A 165 -1.49 -32.59 -6.45
C VAL A 165 -2.09 -32.86 -5.10
N ALA A 166 -2.78 -33.99 -4.98
CA ALA A 166 -2.99 -34.64 -3.73
C ALA A 166 -1.55 -34.77 -3.24
N GLU A 167 -1.07 -33.74 -2.60
CA GLU A 167 -0.17 -33.92 -1.52
C GLU A 167 -1.01 -34.79 -0.58
N ASP A 168 -0.89 -36.11 -0.75
CA ASP A 168 -0.99 -37.08 0.32
C ASP A 168 0.15 -36.75 1.30
N ILE A 169 0.12 -35.52 1.78
CA ILE A 169 0.74 -35.10 3.03
C ILE A 169 -0.39 -35.33 4.02
N PRO A 170 -0.29 -36.36 4.86
CA PRO A 170 -1.27 -36.60 5.91
C PRO A 170 -1.44 -35.28 6.66
N ALA A 171 -2.71 -34.88 6.83
CA ALA A 171 -3.09 -33.73 7.63
C ALA A 171 -2.42 -33.88 9.01
N GLY A 172 -1.26 -33.24 9.21
CA GLY A 172 -0.55 -33.38 10.47
C GLY A 172 0.91 -32.98 10.47
N ASN A 173 1.62 -32.97 9.36
CA ASN A 173 3.04 -32.58 9.37
C ASN A 173 3.39 -31.77 8.11
N GLU A 174 3.12 -30.46 8.12
CA GLU A 174 4.09 -29.57 7.48
C GLU A 174 5.39 -29.78 8.25
N VAL A 175 6.31 -30.50 7.64
CA VAL A 175 7.69 -30.53 8.12
C VAL A 175 8.12 -29.06 8.07
N ASP A 176 8.14 -28.40 9.23
CA ASP A 176 8.71 -27.08 9.38
C ASP A 176 10.01 -27.12 8.58
N THR A 177 10.17 -26.20 7.63
CA THR A 177 11.37 -26.21 6.76
C THR A 177 12.65 -26.22 7.58
N ARG A 178 12.60 -25.72 8.81
CA ARG A 178 13.65 -25.82 9.81
C ARG A 178 13.86 -27.26 10.31
N THR A 179 12.78 -28.02 10.44
CA THR A 179 12.85 -29.43 10.88
C THR A 179 13.40 -30.32 9.77
N ALA A 180 13.03 -30.05 8.51
CA ALA A 180 13.59 -30.76 7.35
C ALA A 180 15.07 -30.43 7.13
N ASP A 181 15.43 -29.13 7.21
CA ASP A 181 16.84 -28.72 7.11
C ASP A 181 17.65 -29.22 8.30
N PHE A 182 17.06 -29.30 9.49
CA PHE A 182 17.71 -29.89 10.67
C PHE A 182 17.87 -31.39 10.54
N ALA A 183 16.90 -32.11 10.00
CA ALA A 183 17.02 -33.54 9.72
C ALA A 183 18.13 -33.81 8.69
N ARG A 184 18.17 -33.07 7.60
CA ARG A 184 19.23 -33.14 6.59
C ARG A 184 20.61 -32.81 7.17
N TRP A 185 20.69 -31.76 8.02
CA TRP A 185 21.93 -31.43 8.71
C TRP A 185 22.39 -32.54 9.65
N LYS A 186 21.47 -33.19 10.39
CA LYS A 186 21.74 -34.32 11.25
C LYS A 186 22.30 -35.52 10.47
N ASP A 187 21.80 -35.72 9.24
CA ASP A 187 22.24 -36.78 8.34
C ASP A 187 23.49 -36.42 7.53
N GLY A 188 24.10 -35.24 7.82
CA GLY A 188 25.29 -34.74 7.12
C GLY A 188 25.06 -34.32 5.67
N LEU A 189 23.79 -34.14 5.29
CA LEU A 189 23.40 -33.68 3.95
C LEU A 189 23.38 -32.15 3.89
N PRO A 190 23.77 -31.55 2.75
CA PRO A 190 23.65 -30.09 2.57
C PRO A 190 22.18 -29.65 2.64
N PRO A 191 21.90 -28.38 3.01
CA PRO A 191 20.57 -27.80 2.93
C PRO A 191 19.99 -28.04 1.54
N GLU A 192 18.67 -28.18 1.46
CA GLU A 192 17.99 -28.29 0.17
C GLU A 192 18.24 -27.02 -0.65
N ASP A 193 18.76 -27.16 -1.85
CA ASP A 193 18.93 -26.03 -2.76
C ASP A 193 17.56 -25.57 -3.27
N ARG A 194 17.05 -24.51 -2.65
CA ARG A 194 15.78 -23.86 -3.02
C ARG A 194 15.97 -22.68 -3.97
N SER A 195 17.17 -22.48 -4.47
CA SER A 195 17.48 -21.35 -5.36
C SER A 195 16.65 -21.37 -6.62
N HIS A 196 16.22 -22.55 -7.08
CA HIS A 196 15.33 -22.73 -8.23
C HIS A 196 13.97 -22.04 -8.06
N ARG A 197 13.50 -21.78 -6.81
CA ARG A 197 12.24 -21.10 -6.53
C ARG A 197 12.32 -19.60 -6.77
N PHE A 198 13.52 -19.03 -6.75
CA PHE A 198 13.73 -17.58 -6.88
C PHE A 198 14.30 -17.18 -8.23
N ASN A 199 14.97 -18.12 -8.89
CA ASN A 199 15.64 -17.88 -10.16
C ASN A 199 14.63 -17.79 -11.31
N PRO A 200 14.87 -16.93 -12.30
CA PRO A 200 14.04 -16.88 -13.49
C PRO A 200 14.14 -18.20 -14.26
N ARG A 201 13.00 -18.62 -14.81
CA ARG A 201 12.88 -19.81 -15.64
C ARG A 201 13.07 -19.44 -17.10
N PRO A 202 13.98 -20.08 -17.87
CA PRO A 202 14.07 -19.82 -19.30
C PRO A 202 12.77 -20.19 -19.99
N LEU A 203 12.35 -19.39 -20.98
CA LEU A 203 11.17 -19.66 -21.76
C LEU A 203 11.58 -20.34 -23.07
N CYS A 204 11.19 -21.60 -23.23
CA CYS A 204 11.36 -22.36 -24.47
C CYS A 204 9.98 -22.56 -25.10
N ARG A 205 9.82 -22.15 -26.36
CA ARG A 205 8.52 -22.19 -27.05
C ARG A 205 7.86 -23.57 -27.02
N ASN A 206 8.66 -24.62 -27.19
CA ASN A 206 8.14 -26.01 -27.25
C ASN A 206 7.69 -26.57 -25.89
N ASP A 207 8.14 -25.96 -24.80
CA ASP A 207 7.81 -26.40 -23.45
C ASP A 207 6.56 -25.70 -22.89
N LEU A 208 6.06 -24.68 -23.62
CA LEU A 208 4.91 -23.89 -23.21
C LEU A 208 3.60 -24.39 -23.83
N PRO A 209 2.49 -24.34 -23.09
CA PRO A 209 1.15 -24.48 -23.66
C PRO A 209 0.94 -23.52 -24.83
N GLU A 210 0.19 -23.97 -25.86
CA GLU A 210 -0.03 -23.21 -27.10
C GLU A 210 -0.41 -21.74 -26.88
N PRO A 211 -1.34 -21.38 -25.95
CA PRO A 211 -1.70 -19.98 -25.69
C PRO A 211 -0.54 -19.10 -25.21
N LEU A 212 0.48 -19.67 -24.58
CA LEU A 212 1.59 -18.96 -23.97
C LEU A 212 2.87 -18.96 -24.83
N GLN A 213 2.93 -19.73 -25.90
CA GLN A 213 4.10 -19.83 -26.77
C GLN A 213 4.61 -18.48 -27.28
N PRO A 214 3.76 -17.49 -27.66
CA PRO A 214 4.28 -16.20 -28.10
C PRO A 214 5.07 -15.41 -27.06
N LEU A 215 4.94 -15.74 -25.76
CA LEU A 215 5.78 -15.11 -24.71
C LEU A 215 7.26 -15.47 -24.90
N ALA A 216 7.58 -16.70 -25.32
CA ALA A 216 8.96 -17.11 -25.57
C ALA A 216 9.62 -16.40 -26.75
N ASP A 217 8.82 -15.86 -27.69
CA ASP A 217 9.32 -15.09 -28.81
C ASP A 217 9.71 -13.66 -28.40
N ILE A 218 9.18 -13.17 -27.25
CA ILE A 218 9.38 -11.81 -26.76
C ILE A 218 10.36 -11.78 -25.57
N PHE A 219 10.18 -12.72 -24.65
CA PHE A 219 10.88 -12.72 -23.36
C PHE A 219 11.79 -13.95 -23.20
N PRO A 220 13.02 -13.76 -22.73
CA PRO A 220 13.95 -14.87 -22.53
C PRO A 220 13.63 -15.69 -21.25
N HIS A 221 12.98 -15.07 -20.27
CA HIS A 221 12.74 -15.71 -18.97
C HIS A 221 11.39 -15.28 -18.36
N ALA A 222 10.78 -16.19 -17.60
CA ALA A 222 9.72 -15.91 -16.65
C ALA A 222 10.31 -15.75 -15.24
N TRP A 223 9.96 -14.68 -14.55
CA TRP A 223 10.51 -14.31 -13.25
C TRP A 223 9.47 -14.52 -12.15
N PRO A 224 9.78 -15.27 -11.08
CA PRO A 224 8.97 -15.25 -9.87
C PRO A 224 9.04 -13.86 -9.22
N ILE A 225 7.90 -13.19 -9.11
CA ILE A 225 7.82 -11.83 -8.54
C ILE A 225 6.89 -11.85 -7.34
N ARG A 226 7.40 -11.41 -6.19
CA ARG A 226 6.62 -11.38 -4.96
C ARG A 226 5.86 -10.07 -4.80
N ALA A 227 4.54 -10.18 -4.61
CA ALA A 227 3.68 -9.06 -4.27
C ALA A 227 4.00 -8.48 -2.87
N PRO A 228 3.77 -7.18 -2.66
CA PRO A 228 3.96 -6.57 -1.36
C PRO A 228 2.98 -7.15 -0.34
N GLY A 229 3.40 -7.28 0.91
CA GLY A 229 2.57 -7.83 1.97
C GLY A 229 3.35 -8.02 3.26
N ASP A 230 2.65 -8.43 4.29
CA ASP A 230 3.20 -8.68 5.62
C ASP A 230 2.89 -10.12 6.04
N SER A 231 3.94 -10.94 6.18
CA SER A 231 3.79 -12.35 6.59
C SER A 231 3.44 -12.48 8.08
N LYS A 232 3.77 -11.47 8.91
CA LYS A 232 3.43 -11.47 10.35
C LYS A 232 1.92 -11.32 10.57
N TYR A 233 1.28 -10.51 9.72
CA TYR A 233 -0.14 -10.19 9.85
C TYR A 233 -1.00 -10.82 8.75
N ASN A 234 -0.47 -11.76 7.97
CA ASN A 234 -1.16 -12.45 6.89
C ASN A 234 -1.91 -11.47 5.97
N LYS A 235 -1.21 -10.43 5.46
CA LYS A 235 -1.78 -9.37 4.62
C LYS A 235 -1.05 -9.24 3.30
N VAL A 236 -1.83 -9.03 2.25
CA VAL A 236 -1.35 -8.64 0.91
C VAL A 236 -1.60 -7.13 0.74
N HIS A 237 -0.62 -6.41 0.22
CA HIS A 237 -0.71 -4.96 -0.01
C HIS A 237 -0.82 -4.65 -1.50
N SER A 238 -1.24 -3.42 -1.82
CA SER A 238 -1.46 -2.99 -3.19
C SER A 238 -0.18 -3.04 -4.05
N PRO A 239 -0.16 -3.84 -5.13
CA PRO A 239 0.94 -3.86 -6.08
C PRO A 239 1.09 -2.53 -6.85
N LEU A 240 -0.02 -1.79 -7.05
CA LEU A 240 -0.02 -0.49 -7.70
C LEU A 240 0.77 0.53 -6.90
N GLN A 241 0.51 0.61 -5.59
CA GLN A 241 1.27 1.52 -4.72
C GLN A 241 2.75 1.18 -4.69
N ALA A 242 3.11 -0.10 -4.73
CA ALA A 242 4.50 -0.52 -4.72
C ALA A 242 5.29 -0.09 -5.96
N VAL A 243 4.61 0.09 -7.11
CA VAL A 243 5.24 0.59 -8.34
C VAL A 243 5.13 2.10 -8.47
N LEU A 244 3.95 2.67 -8.20
CA LEU A 244 3.66 4.07 -8.54
C LEU A 244 4.02 5.06 -7.41
N MET A 245 4.28 4.58 -6.19
CA MET A 245 4.67 5.41 -5.05
C MET A 245 6.06 5.01 -4.53
N ALA A 246 7.03 5.88 -4.68
CA ALA A 246 8.41 5.66 -4.25
C ALA A 246 8.71 6.36 -2.91
N PRO A 247 9.47 5.75 -1.99
CA PRO A 247 9.89 6.42 -0.78
C PRO A 247 10.82 7.60 -1.12
N LEU A 248 10.67 8.71 -0.40
CA LEU A 248 11.54 9.87 -0.57
C LEU A 248 13.02 9.48 -0.38
N PRO A 249 13.95 10.08 -1.13
CA PRO A 249 15.37 9.83 -0.99
C PRO A 249 15.84 10.04 0.47
N LYS A 250 16.57 9.06 1.01
CA LYS A 250 17.08 9.13 2.39
C LYS A 250 18.25 10.12 2.44
N ASN A 251 18.10 11.24 3.13
CA ASN A 251 19.25 12.05 3.52
C ASN A 251 20.10 11.32 4.57
N LYS A 252 21.43 11.40 4.47
CA LYS A 252 22.38 10.69 5.32
C LYS A 252 22.54 11.28 6.74
N ASP A 253 21.64 12.12 7.22
CA ASP A 253 21.73 12.71 8.54
C ASP A 253 21.38 11.70 9.63
N LYS A 254 22.42 11.33 10.38
CA LYS A 254 22.41 10.33 11.44
C LYS A 254 21.98 10.95 12.78
N SER A 255 20.73 11.32 12.96
CA SER A 255 20.20 11.54 14.31
C SER A 255 19.05 10.57 14.59
N ALA A 256 19.34 9.54 15.35
CA ALA A 256 18.36 8.56 15.79
C ALA A 256 17.55 9.12 16.96
N SER A 257 16.43 9.79 16.69
CA SER A 257 15.40 10.01 17.70
C SER A 257 14.51 8.78 17.79
N LYS A 258 14.23 8.30 19.01
CA LYS A 258 13.22 7.26 19.25
C LYS A 258 11.86 7.88 19.02
N GLY A 259 11.05 7.29 18.13
CA GLY A 259 9.69 7.73 17.82
C GLY A 259 9.44 7.99 16.33
N PRO A 260 8.18 8.21 15.92
CA PRO A 260 7.83 8.54 14.55
C PRO A 260 8.51 9.86 14.15
N ARG A 261 9.26 9.83 13.06
CA ARG A 261 9.96 11.02 12.58
C ARG A 261 8.95 12.00 12.00
N PRO A 262 9.14 13.32 12.26
CA PRO A 262 8.30 14.33 11.64
C PRO A 262 8.35 14.18 10.10
N PRO A 263 7.28 14.56 9.39
CA PRO A 263 7.23 14.47 7.95
C PRO A 263 8.37 15.29 7.34
N ARG A 264 9.08 14.69 6.38
CA ARG A 264 10.10 15.42 5.62
C ARG A 264 9.39 16.32 4.64
N VAL A 265 9.58 17.60 4.79
CA VAL A 265 9.13 18.59 3.82
C VAL A 265 10.16 18.60 2.68
N ASP A 266 9.70 18.36 1.45
CA ASP A 266 10.53 18.57 0.27
C ASP A 266 10.98 20.05 0.26
N LYS A 267 12.24 20.34 -0.12
CA LYS A 267 12.75 21.71 -0.19
C LYS A 267 11.90 22.60 -1.10
N ASN A 268 11.18 22.01 -2.03
CA ASN A 268 10.27 22.70 -2.95
C ASN A 268 8.80 22.63 -2.52
N TYR A 269 8.51 22.10 -1.33
CA TYR A 269 7.14 22.08 -0.83
C TYR A 269 6.70 23.48 -0.46
N THR A 270 5.78 24.03 -1.21
CA THR A 270 5.11 25.29 -0.87
C THR A 270 3.83 24.99 -0.12
N SER A 271 3.76 25.48 1.12
CA SER A 271 2.54 25.42 1.91
C SER A 271 1.44 26.21 1.20
N LYS A 272 0.34 25.55 0.83
CA LYS A 272 -0.82 26.20 0.20
C LYS A 272 -1.97 26.10 1.17
N ARG A 273 -2.35 27.24 1.78
CA ARG A 273 -3.53 27.29 2.65
C ARG A 273 -4.76 26.83 1.87
N THR A 274 -5.43 25.81 2.37
CA THR A 274 -6.57 25.14 1.72
C THR A 274 -7.75 25.16 2.68
N PRO A 275 -8.95 25.57 2.25
CA PRO A 275 -10.14 25.59 3.09
C PRO A 275 -10.57 24.16 3.45
N ILE A 276 -11.14 23.98 4.65
CA ILE A 276 -11.58 22.68 5.16
C ILE A 276 -12.64 22.03 4.27
N THR A 277 -13.41 22.82 3.54
CA THR A 277 -14.45 22.34 2.60
C THR A 277 -13.89 21.44 1.50
N THR A 278 -12.61 21.61 1.13
CA THR A 278 -11.90 20.74 0.17
C THR A 278 -11.72 19.31 0.70
N PHE A 279 -11.76 19.14 2.01
CA PHE A 279 -11.51 17.86 2.69
C PHE A 279 -12.78 17.11 3.10
N ILE A 280 -13.96 17.63 2.76
CA ILE A 280 -15.23 16.93 3.03
C ILE A 280 -15.21 15.60 2.26
N SER A 281 -15.50 14.52 2.97
CA SER A 281 -15.46 13.16 2.43
C SER A 281 -16.60 12.95 1.41
N PRO A 282 -16.30 12.49 0.19
CA PRO A 282 -17.32 12.16 -0.79
C PRO A 282 -18.08 10.88 -0.38
N VAL A 283 -19.30 10.72 -0.91
CA VAL A 283 -20.19 9.61 -0.54
C VAL A 283 -19.58 8.22 -0.80
N GLU A 284 -18.78 8.09 -1.86
CA GLU A 284 -18.09 6.85 -2.21
C GLU A 284 -17.10 6.45 -1.11
N GLN A 285 -16.31 7.41 -0.62
CA GLN A 285 -15.35 7.19 0.45
C GLN A 285 -16.03 6.82 1.77
N LEU A 286 -17.19 7.45 2.05
CA LEU A 286 -18.00 7.13 3.23
C LEU A 286 -18.56 5.72 3.14
N ARG A 287 -19.11 5.30 1.97
CA ARG A 287 -19.60 3.94 1.74
C ARG A 287 -18.51 2.88 1.87
N GLU A 288 -17.34 3.12 1.30
CA GLU A 288 -16.20 2.21 1.37
C GLU A 288 -15.68 2.00 2.81
N ASN A 289 -15.94 2.96 3.68
CA ASN A 289 -15.52 2.93 5.09
C ASN A 289 -16.68 2.68 6.06
N GLU A 290 -17.80 2.14 5.58
CA GLU A 290 -18.93 1.68 6.39
C GLU A 290 -19.58 2.80 7.23
N TYR A 291 -19.60 4.03 6.70
CA TYR A 291 -20.34 5.14 7.32
C TYR A 291 -21.85 5.02 7.08
N PRO A 292 -22.68 5.37 8.07
CA PRO A 292 -24.11 5.58 7.81
C PRO A 292 -24.28 6.81 6.89
N ILE A 293 -25.02 6.60 5.81
CA ILE A 293 -25.14 7.61 4.74
C ILE A 293 -26.32 8.54 5.02
N HIS A 294 -26.04 9.86 4.96
CA HIS A 294 -27.07 10.88 5.08
C HIS A 294 -27.81 11.06 3.73
N PRO A 295 -29.16 11.22 3.73
CA PRO A 295 -29.93 11.38 2.48
C PRO A 295 -29.50 12.56 1.60
N ALA A 296 -28.99 13.64 2.18
CA ALA A 296 -28.49 14.81 1.43
C ALA A 296 -27.28 14.51 0.52
N LEU A 297 -26.56 13.42 0.75
CA LEU A 297 -25.46 12.99 -0.10
C LEU A 297 -25.90 12.33 -1.42
N LEU A 298 -27.19 12.04 -1.54
CA LEU A 298 -27.75 11.33 -2.69
C LEU A 298 -28.56 12.30 -3.57
N PRO A 299 -28.16 12.49 -4.84
CA PRO A 299 -28.82 13.44 -5.71
C PRO A 299 -30.18 12.95 -6.25
N SER A 300 -30.34 11.63 -6.42
CA SER A 300 -31.55 11.03 -6.99
C SER A 300 -32.56 10.67 -5.91
N GLN A 301 -33.86 10.82 -6.23
CA GLN A 301 -34.95 10.39 -5.36
C GLN A 301 -35.01 8.87 -5.23
N ASP A 302 -34.67 8.16 -6.29
CA ASP A 302 -34.65 6.68 -6.31
C ASP A 302 -33.52 6.15 -5.39
N ASP A 303 -32.36 6.81 -5.37
CA ASP A 303 -31.27 6.46 -4.45
C ASP A 303 -31.68 6.68 -2.98
N LYS A 304 -32.44 7.76 -2.71
CA LYS A 304 -32.95 8.04 -1.35
C LYS A 304 -33.95 6.98 -0.91
N LEU A 305 -34.83 6.55 -1.78
CA LEU A 305 -35.79 5.45 -1.50
C LEU A 305 -35.05 4.13 -1.25
N SER A 306 -34.06 3.81 -2.09
CA SER A 306 -33.22 2.63 -1.91
C SER A 306 -32.44 2.65 -0.61
N LEU A 307 -31.94 3.84 -0.22
CA LEU A 307 -31.28 4.04 1.07
C LEU A 307 -32.24 3.78 2.24
N GLU A 308 -33.47 4.31 2.16
CA GLU A 308 -34.48 4.12 3.19
C GLU A 308 -34.89 2.65 3.36
N GLU A 309 -35.08 1.93 2.26
CA GLU A 309 -35.35 0.49 2.29
C GLU A 309 -34.18 -0.28 2.91
N ASN A 310 -32.96 0.05 2.53
CA ASN A 310 -31.78 -0.58 3.10
C ASN A 310 -31.65 -0.29 4.60
N ARG A 311 -31.88 0.94 5.04
CA ARG A 311 -31.85 1.32 6.47
C ARG A 311 -32.91 0.57 7.27
N LYS A 312 -34.12 0.40 6.75
CA LYS A 312 -35.17 -0.44 7.37
C LYS A 312 -34.72 -1.89 7.54
N ARG A 313 -34.06 -2.43 6.53
CA ARG A 313 -33.57 -3.81 6.56
C ARG A 313 -32.42 -4.01 7.54
N THR A 314 -31.58 -2.98 7.74
CA THR A 314 -30.39 -3.05 8.59
C THR A 314 -30.61 -2.52 10.01
N GLY A 315 -31.84 -2.13 10.38
CA GLY A 315 -32.14 -1.56 11.69
C GLY A 315 -31.52 -0.15 11.90
N GLN A 316 -31.42 0.62 10.82
CA GLN A 316 -30.85 1.99 10.84
C GLN A 316 -31.88 3.05 10.43
N SER A 317 -33.17 2.71 10.49
CA SER A 317 -34.24 3.64 10.17
C SER A 317 -34.57 4.56 11.36
N THR A 318 -35.37 5.61 11.06
CA THR A 318 -35.89 6.50 12.12
C THR A 318 -36.76 5.75 13.13
N GLY A 319 -37.42 4.65 12.71
CA GLY A 319 -38.17 3.77 13.60
C GLY A 319 -37.28 2.97 14.57
N ASP A 320 -36.00 2.83 14.27
CA ASP A 320 -35.00 2.15 15.09
C ASP A 320 -34.19 3.13 15.96
N GLY A 321 -34.63 4.39 16.08
CA GLY A 321 -33.98 5.41 16.91
C GLY A 321 -32.90 6.24 16.20
N TRP A 322 -32.68 6.03 14.89
CA TRP A 322 -31.73 6.83 14.13
C TRP A 322 -32.27 8.20 13.76
N VAL A 323 -31.40 9.20 13.78
CA VAL A 323 -31.74 10.58 13.41
C VAL A 323 -30.82 11.11 12.30
N ASP A 324 -31.38 11.90 11.41
CA ASP A 324 -30.63 12.63 10.40
C ASP A 324 -30.54 14.10 10.77
N SER A 325 -29.39 14.73 10.62
CA SER A 325 -29.26 16.17 10.81
C SER A 325 -30.12 16.93 9.79
N HIS A 326 -30.59 18.14 10.15
CA HIS A 326 -31.49 18.94 9.30
C HIS A 326 -30.73 19.57 8.12
N VAL A 327 -30.31 18.73 7.17
CA VAL A 327 -29.64 19.15 5.94
C VAL A 327 -30.39 18.58 4.74
N GLU A 328 -31.00 19.43 3.93
CA GLU A 328 -31.81 19.00 2.79
C GLU A 328 -30.95 18.60 1.58
N SER A 329 -29.85 19.32 1.34
CA SER A 329 -28.92 19.07 0.24
C SER A 329 -27.50 19.53 0.58
N MET A 330 -26.54 19.14 -0.24
CA MET A 330 -25.13 19.56 -0.08
C MET A 330 -24.96 21.09 -0.30
N GLU A 331 -25.79 21.70 -1.14
CA GLU A 331 -25.79 23.13 -1.44
C GLU A 331 -26.22 23.96 -0.24
N ALA A 332 -27.06 23.41 0.65
CA ALA A 332 -27.51 24.12 1.87
C ALA A 332 -26.33 24.50 2.80
N GLY A 333 -25.20 23.81 2.63
CA GLY A 333 -23.95 24.11 3.34
C GLY A 333 -23.14 25.27 2.74
N ASN A 334 -23.48 25.78 1.56
CA ASN A 334 -22.68 26.80 0.90
C ASN A 334 -22.78 28.14 1.64
N VAL A 335 -21.64 28.82 1.75
CA VAL A 335 -21.52 30.15 2.33
C VAL A 335 -21.25 31.13 1.18
N PRO A 336 -22.01 32.24 1.06
CA PRO A 336 -21.75 33.26 0.04
C PRO A 336 -20.31 33.80 0.13
N GLU A 337 -19.65 34.03 -1.00
CA GLU A 337 -18.25 34.50 -1.03
C GLU A 337 -18.06 35.82 -0.27
N ALA A 338 -19.09 36.69 -0.27
CA ALA A 338 -19.07 37.96 0.45
C ALA A 338 -18.96 37.77 1.98
N ASP A 339 -19.40 36.64 2.52
CA ASP A 339 -19.37 36.32 3.95
C ASP A 339 -18.09 35.59 4.35
N ILE A 340 -17.25 35.21 3.37
CA ILE A 340 -16.00 34.47 3.61
C ILE A 340 -14.84 35.46 3.71
N GLN A 341 -14.18 35.48 4.88
CA GLN A 341 -12.94 36.23 5.05
C GLN A 341 -11.84 35.69 4.14
N GLN A 342 -11.11 36.55 3.47
CA GLN A 342 -10.03 36.17 2.60
C GLN A 342 -8.97 35.32 3.36
N GLY A 343 -8.69 34.13 2.85
CA GLY A 343 -7.77 33.19 3.47
C GLY A 343 -8.32 32.43 4.68
N SER A 344 -9.65 32.43 4.89
CA SER A 344 -10.32 31.66 5.93
C SER A 344 -10.11 30.15 5.70
N MET A 345 -9.62 29.43 6.71
CA MET A 345 -9.50 27.97 6.66
C MET A 345 -10.86 27.27 6.82
N THR A 346 -11.82 27.91 7.47
CA THR A 346 -13.16 27.34 7.68
C THR A 346 -14.10 27.65 6.51
N ALA A 347 -13.74 28.54 5.60
CA ALA A 347 -14.60 29.02 4.52
C ALA A 347 -15.99 29.49 5.03
N GLY A 348 -16.04 30.14 6.20
CA GLY A 348 -17.28 30.60 6.81
C GLY A 348 -18.16 29.52 7.43
N ARG A 349 -17.68 28.25 7.48
CA ARG A 349 -18.40 27.12 8.06
C ARG A 349 -18.11 26.97 9.57
N ASN A 350 -19.05 26.39 10.29
CA ASN A 350 -18.87 26.01 11.69
C ASN A 350 -18.15 24.65 11.71
N VAL A 351 -17.05 24.54 12.44
CA VAL A 351 -16.29 23.29 12.55
C VAL A 351 -16.35 22.80 13.98
N LEU A 352 -16.81 21.57 14.15
CA LEU A 352 -16.89 20.88 15.44
C LEU A 352 -16.08 19.58 15.38
N ALA A 353 -15.14 19.41 16.29
CA ALA A 353 -14.42 18.15 16.48
C ALA A 353 -15.22 17.28 17.45
N LEU A 354 -15.49 16.04 17.02
CA LEU A 354 -16.26 15.04 17.74
C LEU A 354 -15.34 13.87 18.12
N ASP A 355 -15.52 13.42 19.34
CA ASP A 355 -14.98 12.14 19.83
C ASP A 355 -15.96 11.53 20.84
N CYS A 356 -16.13 10.20 20.79
CA CYS A 356 -17.07 9.47 21.64
C CYS A 356 -16.35 8.30 22.34
N GLU A 357 -16.73 8.05 23.60
CA GLU A 357 -16.37 6.85 24.32
C GLU A 357 -17.56 5.88 24.36
N MET A 358 -17.29 4.60 24.22
CA MET A 358 -18.30 3.56 24.13
C MET A 358 -18.03 2.44 25.12
N CYS A 359 -19.08 1.70 25.44
CA CYS A 359 -19.03 0.43 26.17
C CYS A 359 -19.64 -0.70 25.32
N ILE A 360 -19.51 -1.94 25.79
CA ILE A 360 -20.21 -3.08 25.23
C ILE A 360 -21.38 -3.44 26.13
N THR A 361 -22.57 -3.48 25.54
CA THR A 361 -23.82 -3.81 26.23
C THR A 361 -24.30 -5.21 25.87
N GLU A 362 -25.37 -5.65 26.54
CA GLU A 362 -25.99 -6.95 26.33
C GLU A 362 -26.36 -7.12 24.84
N GLY A 363 -26.02 -8.28 24.28
CA GLY A 363 -26.11 -8.52 22.82
C GLY A 363 -24.83 -8.15 22.03
N GLY A 364 -23.74 -7.68 22.70
CA GLY A 364 -22.46 -7.36 22.06
C GLY A 364 -22.48 -6.04 21.28
N THR A 365 -23.47 -5.17 21.56
CA THR A 365 -23.62 -3.88 20.88
C THR A 365 -22.73 -2.82 21.53
N SER A 366 -22.10 -1.97 20.72
CA SER A 366 -21.38 -0.79 21.19
C SER A 366 -22.36 0.35 21.41
N GLU A 367 -22.45 0.85 22.65
CA GLU A 367 -23.30 1.99 23.02
C GLU A 367 -22.49 3.15 23.57
N LEU A 368 -23.02 4.36 23.36
CA LEU A 368 -22.40 5.62 23.78
C LEU A 368 -22.34 5.73 25.30
N THR A 369 -21.20 6.16 25.85
CA THR A 369 -21.01 6.43 27.29
C THR A 369 -20.50 7.83 27.58
N ARG A 370 -19.83 8.48 26.63
CA ARG A 370 -19.41 9.88 26.70
C ARG A 370 -19.35 10.46 25.28
N ILE A 371 -19.68 11.75 25.17
CA ILE A 371 -19.51 12.53 23.95
C ILE A 371 -18.81 13.83 24.27
N SER A 372 -17.83 14.21 23.46
CA SER A 372 -17.18 15.52 23.56
C SER A 372 -17.21 16.22 22.19
N LEU A 373 -17.60 17.49 22.18
CA LEU A 373 -17.56 18.38 21.03
C LEU A 373 -16.70 19.60 21.33
N VAL A 374 -15.76 19.88 20.42
CA VAL A 374 -14.83 21.00 20.54
C VAL A 374 -14.94 21.89 19.31
N ARG A 375 -15.12 23.20 19.52
CA ARG A 375 -15.20 24.20 18.45
C ARG A 375 -13.82 24.46 17.81
N TRP A 376 -13.82 25.12 16.65
CA TRP A 376 -12.58 25.46 15.92
C TRP A 376 -11.55 26.22 16.77
N ASP A 377 -11.97 27.09 17.68
CA ASP A 377 -11.09 27.84 18.59
C ASP A 377 -10.56 27.01 19.76
N GLY A 378 -11.04 25.78 19.97
CA GLY A 378 -10.66 24.88 21.05
C GLY A 378 -11.58 24.92 22.27
N GLU A 379 -12.67 25.71 22.22
CA GLU A 379 -13.70 25.74 23.26
C GLU A 379 -14.51 24.43 23.25
N VAL A 380 -14.76 23.87 24.45
CA VAL A 380 -15.63 22.69 24.60
C VAL A 380 -17.08 23.14 24.55
N VAL A 381 -17.82 22.66 23.56
CA VAL A 381 -19.24 22.96 23.35
C VAL A 381 -20.14 21.97 24.08
N LEU A 382 -19.73 20.73 24.13
CA LEU A 382 -20.45 19.64 24.79
C LEU A 382 -19.43 18.67 25.35
N ASP A 383 -19.61 18.22 26.58
CA ASP A 383 -18.90 17.11 27.20
C ASP A 383 -19.82 16.46 28.22
N GLU A 384 -20.40 15.32 27.88
CA GLU A 384 -21.42 14.70 28.70
C GLU A 384 -21.27 13.19 28.74
N LEU A 385 -21.46 12.64 29.94
CA LEU A 385 -21.64 11.20 30.14
C LEU A 385 -23.06 10.79 29.76
N VAL A 386 -23.17 9.63 29.14
CA VAL A 386 -24.45 9.12 28.62
C VAL A 386 -24.70 7.75 29.17
N LYS A 387 -25.93 7.55 29.63
CA LYS A 387 -26.38 6.25 30.18
C LYS A 387 -26.79 5.34 29.01
N PRO A 388 -26.10 4.17 28.84
CA PRO A 388 -26.53 3.18 27.89
C PRO A 388 -27.95 2.66 28.20
N GLU A 389 -28.67 2.34 27.13
CA GLU A 389 -30.04 1.82 27.25
C GLU A 389 -30.04 0.39 27.78
N ARG A 390 -29.12 -0.43 27.31
CA ARG A 390 -28.98 -1.84 27.69
C ARG A 390 -27.98 -2.04 28.84
N PRO A 391 -28.10 -3.12 29.59
CA PRO A 391 -27.13 -3.46 30.66
C PRO A 391 -25.70 -3.54 30.07
N VAL A 392 -24.76 -2.88 30.76
CA VAL A 392 -23.35 -2.87 30.32
C VAL A 392 -22.69 -4.18 30.73
N ILE A 393 -22.07 -4.88 29.79
CA ILE A 393 -21.28 -6.08 30.00
C ILE A 393 -19.81 -5.73 30.22
N ASP A 394 -19.27 -4.81 29.41
CA ASP A 394 -17.88 -4.37 29.49
C ASP A 394 -17.80 -2.86 29.28
N TYR A 395 -17.28 -2.15 30.26
CA TYR A 395 -17.08 -0.69 30.18
C TYR A 395 -15.92 -0.28 29.31
N LEU A 396 -15.10 -1.24 28.83
CA LEU A 396 -13.86 -0.97 28.11
C LEU A 396 -12.97 0.07 28.79
N THR A 397 -12.99 0.10 30.12
CA THR A 397 -12.38 1.15 30.97
C THR A 397 -10.92 1.43 30.61
N ARG A 398 -10.18 0.40 30.18
CA ARG A 398 -8.79 0.56 29.75
C ARG A 398 -8.66 1.53 28.56
N PHE A 399 -9.69 1.61 27.73
CA PHE A 399 -9.74 2.48 26.53
C PHE A 399 -10.60 3.70 26.81
N SER A 400 -11.84 3.53 27.17
CA SER A 400 -12.81 4.60 27.37
C SER A 400 -12.56 5.47 28.63
N GLY A 401 -11.81 4.95 29.60
CA GLY A 401 -11.70 5.59 30.92
C GLY A 401 -12.99 5.58 31.77
N ILE A 402 -14.07 5.06 31.20
CA ILE A 402 -15.39 5.04 31.87
C ILE A 402 -15.50 3.86 32.84
N THR A 403 -16.07 4.11 34.03
CA THR A 403 -16.34 3.09 35.00
C THR A 403 -17.85 3.02 35.36
N LYS A 404 -18.24 1.94 36.01
CA LYS A 404 -19.62 1.78 36.44
C LYS A 404 -20.05 2.92 37.38
N GLU A 405 -19.18 3.30 38.31
CA GLU A 405 -19.45 4.34 39.32
C GLU A 405 -19.66 5.72 38.66
N MET A 406 -19.02 5.97 37.53
CA MET A 406 -19.22 7.21 36.76
C MET A 406 -20.60 7.24 36.08
N LEU A 407 -21.09 6.11 35.59
CA LEU A 407 -22.36 6.02 34.86
C LEU A 407 -23.58 5.77 35.75
N ASP A 408 -23.41 5.21 36.94
CA ASP A 408 -24.54 4.92 37.84
C ASP A 408 -25.43 6.14 38.16
N PRO A 409 -24.90 7.36 38.42
CA PRO A 409 -25.70 8.56 38.66
C PRO A 409 -26.26 9.23 37.41
N ILE A 410 -25.85 8.81 36.20
CA ILE A 410 -26.21 9.47 34.96
C ILE A 410 -27.62 9.10 34.52
N THR A 411 -28.37 10.13 34.11
CA THR A 411 -29.74 10.01 33.60
C THR A 411 -29.88 10.44 32.16
N ILE A 412 -28.86 11.08 31.60
CA ILE A 412 -28.82 11.56 30.19
C ILE A 412 -28.81 10.33 29.28
N THR A 413 -29.76 10.30 28.37
CA THR A 413 -29.94 9.21 27.39
C THR A 413 -29.35 9.57 26.04
N LEU A 414 -29.23 8.59 25.14
CA LEU A 414 -28.85 8.81 23.76
C LEU A 414 -29.82 9.81 23.06
N ALA A 415 -31.12 9.70 23.30
CA ALA A 415 -32.13 10.60 22.73
C ALA A 415 -31.91 12.05 23.14
N ASP A 416 -31.53 12.31 24.41
CA ASP A 416 -31.21 13.65 24.89
C ASP A 416 -30.00 14.24 24.15
N ILE A 417 -28.99 13.43 23.90
CA ILE A 417 -27.79 13.82 23.13
C ILE A 417 -28.15 14.09 21.67
N GLN A 418 -28.94 13.22 21.05
CA GLN A 418 -29.39 13.42 19.66
C GLN A 418 -30.15 14.75 19.50
N GLN A 419 -31.04 15.09 20.43
CA GLN A 419 -31.75 16.40 20.40
C GLN A 419 -30.77 17.58 20.51
N LYS A 420 -29.77 17.51 21.40
CA LYS A 420 -28.75 18.56 21.49
C LYS A 420 -27.95 18.66 20.20
N LEU A 421 -27.55 17.53 19.62
CA LEU A 421 -26.79 17.48 18.37
C LEU A 421 -27.59 18.07 17.19
N LEU A 422 -28.88 17.77 17.07
CA LEU A 422 -29.72 18.31 16.02
C LEU A 422 -29.82 19.85 16.07
N THR A 423 -29.67 20.46 17.25
CA THR A 423 -29.60 21.93 17.36
C THR A 423 -28.25 22.53 17.00
N LEU A 424 -27.15 21.75 17.22
CA LEU A 424 -25.78 22.19 16.93
C LEU A 424 -25.37 21.91 15.47
N LEU A 425 -25.91 20.85 14.87
CA LEU A 425 -25.59 20.40 13.52
C LEU A 425 -26.47 21.13 12.48
N THR A 426 -26.10 22.35 12.18
CA THR A 426 -26.74 23.13 11.12
C THR A 426 -26.21 22.72 9.73
N PRO A 427 -26.84 23.11 8.63
CA PRO A 427 -26.31 22.88 7.27
C PRO A 427 -24.90 23.44 7.05
N ARG A 428 -24.49 24.45 7.83
CA ARG A 428 -23.15 25.04 7.76
C ARG A 428 -22.12 24.34 8.69
N THR A 429 -22.51 23.31 9.41
CA THR A 429 -21.61 22.61 10.34
C THR A 429 -20.80 21.54 9.59
N ILE A 430 -19.50 21.45 9.87
CA ILE A 430 -18.62 20.37 9.43
C ILE A 430 -18.18 19.60 10.70
N LEU A 431 -18.46 18.30 10.75
CA LEU A 431 -17.94 17.42 11.78
C LEU A 431 -16.55 16.91 11.40
N VAL A 432 -15.59 17.02 12.31
CA VAL A 432 -14.26 16.47 12.14
C VAL A 432 -13.98 15.44 13.25
N GLY A 433 -13.29 14.35 12.93
CA GLY A 433 -12.97 13.32 13.93
C GLY A 433 -11.92 12.33 13.44
N HIS A 434 -11.83 11.20 14.14
CA HIS A 434 -10.89 10.12 13.82
C HIS A 434 -11.61 8.78 13.79
N SER A 435 -11.80 8.18 12.62
CA SER A 435 -12.62 6.96 12.44
C SER A 435 -14.09 7.15 12.86
N LEU A 436 -14.66 8.30 12.53
CA LEU A 436 -16.01 8.72 12.94
C LEU A 436 -17.14 7.74 12.59
N ASN A 437 -16.90 6.73 11.75
CA ASN A 437 -17.90 5.70 11.48
C ASN A 437 -18.37 5.00 12.76
N SER A 438 -17.49 4.79 13.73
CA SER A 438 -17.83 4.21 15.04
C SER A 438 -18.71 5.15 15.87
N ASP A 439 -18.35 6.44 15.89
CA ASP A 439 -19.07 7.48 16.62
C ASP A 439 -20.47 7.68 16.06
N PHE A 440 -20.63 7.77 14.75
CA PHE A 440 -21.92 7.89 14.10
C PHE A 440 -22.84 6.68 14.37
N ASN A 441 -22.26 5.47 14.44
CA ASN A 441 -23.03 4.28 14.80
C ASN A 441 -23.44 4.30 16.28
N ALA A 442 -22.57 4.71 17.20
CA ALA A 442 -22.90 4.84 18.63
C ALA A 442 -23.92 5.96 18.90
N LEU A 443 -23.86 7.05 18.14
CA LEU A 443 -24.80 8.16 18.19
C LEU A 443 -26.12 7.88 17.46
N GLN A 444 -26.17 6.84 16.64
CA GLN A 444 -27.30 6.55 15.75
C GLN A 444 -27.72 7.82 14.96
N LEU A 445 -26.71 8.51 14.42
CA LEU A 445 -26.88 9.83 13.78
C LEU A 445 -26.23 9.80 12.41
N THR A 446 -26.78 10.57 11.45
CA THR A 446 -26.12 10.86 10.19
C THR A 446 -25.94 12.35 9.96
N HIS A 447 -24.85 12.74 9.32
CA HIS A 447 -24.54 14.10 8.91
C HIS A 447 -23.72 14.09 7.61
N PRO A 448 -24.00 14.99 6.62
CA PRO A 448 -23.35 14.87 5.32
C PRO A 448 -21.95 15.49 5.24
N PHE A 449 -21.62 16.46 6.11
CA PHE A 449 -20.36 17.20 6.05
C PHE A 449 -19.35 16.66 7.05
N ILE A 450 -18.59 15.65 6.62
CA ILE A 450 -17.66 14.88 7.46
C ILE A 450 -16.24 15.07 6.95
N VAL A 451 -15.29 15.30 7.86
CA VAL A 451 -13.85 15.28 7.63
C VAL A 451 -13.22 14.32 8.63
N ASP A 452 -12.72 13.20 8.12
CA ASP A 452 -12.06 12.17 8.96
C ASP A 452 -10.54 12.23 8.79
N THR A 453 -9.83 12.32 9.92
CA THR A 453 -8.37 12.38 9.93
C THR A 453 -7.73 11.08 9.44
N THR A 454 -8.41 9.95 9.45
CA THR A 454 -7.92 8.69 8.84
C THR A 454 -7.84 8.78 7.32
N PHE A 455 -8.69 9.60 6.69
CA PHE A 455 -8.67 9.88 5.26
C PHE A 455 -7.66 10.97 4.92
N LEU A 456 -7.58 12.02 5.76
CA LEU A 456 -6.61 13.11 5.59
C LEU A 456 -5.16 12.65 5.71
N TYR A 457 -4.93 11.64 6.55
CA TYR A 457 -3.62 11.08 6.88
C TYR A 457 -3.61 9.57 6.67
N PRO A 458 -3.66 9.11 5.41
CA PRO A 458 -3.72 7.68 5.11
C PRO A 458 -2.51 6.95 5.66
N HIS A 459 -2.73 5.71 6.07
CA HIS A 459 -1.64 4.88 6.56
C HIS A 459 -0.58 4.65 5.48
N PRO A 460 0.74 4.73 5.79
CA PRO A 460 1.82 4.59 4.79
C PRO A 460 1.83 3.28 4.00
N ARG A 461 1.19 2.23 4.54
CA ARG A 461 1.03 0.93 3.86
C ARG A 461 -0.26 0.81 3.06
N GLY A 462 -1.10 1.86 3.05
CA GLY A 462 -2.40 1.87 2.36
C GLY A 462 -3.51 1.10 3.07
N PRO A 463 -4.74 1.17 2.51
CA PRO A 463 -5.89 0.45 3.04
C PRO A 463 -5.64 -1.07 3.08
N PRO A 464 -6.28 -1.81 4.00
CA PRO A 464 -7.28 -1.35 4.94
C PRO A 464 -6.73 -0.73 6.24
N LEU A 465 -5.41 -0.53 6.33
CA LEU A 465 -4.77 -0.01 7.53
C LEU A 465 -5.11 1.47 7.75
N LYS A 466 -5.50 1.82 8.98
CA LYS A 466 -5.70 3.20 9.43
C LYS A 466 -4.57 3.55 10.41
N ALA A 467 -4.08 4.78 10.37
CA ALA A 467 -3.08 5.27 11.33
C ALA A 467 -3.80 5.65 12.63
N SER A 468 -3.29 5.28 13.80
CA SER A 468 -3.90 5.67 15.08
C SER A 468 -3.74 7.17 15.36
N LEU A 469 -4.70 7.78 16.08
CA LEU A 469 -4.65 9.18 16.44
C LEU A 469 -3.38 9.52 17.24
N LYS A 470 -3.00 8.68 18.19
CA LYS A 470 -1.75 8.80 18.96
C LYS A 470 -0.50 8.89 18.07
N TRP A 471 -0.44 8.03 17.06
CA TRP A 471 0.69 8.06 16.11
C TRP A 471 0.67 9.31 15.23
N LEU A 472 -0.51 9.75 14.78
CA LEU A 472 -0.66 10.96 13.97
C LEU A 472 -0.24 12.20 14.75
N THR A 473 -0.70 12.36 15.99
CA THR A 473 -0.34 13.48 16.87
C THR A 473 1.15 13.52 17.16
N GLN A 474 1.75 12.38 17.48
CA GLN A 474 3.19 12.32 17.72
C GLN A 474 3.98 12.68 16.46
N LYS A 475 3.56 12.17 15.30
CA LYS A 475 4.27 12.39 14.03
C LYS A 475 4.14 13.80 13.50
N TYR A 476 2.94 14.36 13.49
CA TYR A 476 2.63 15.60 12.80
C TYR A 476 2.61 16.81 13.72
N LEU A 477 2.19 16.65 14.97
CA LEU A 477 2.12 17.72 15.97
C LEU A 477 3.29 17.68 16.98
N GLY A 478 4.03 16.58 17.06
CA GLY A 478 5.08 16.38 18.06
C GLY A 478 4.55 16.26 19.49
N LYS A 479 3.24 15.98 19.64
CA LYS A 479 2.55 15.86 20.92
C LYS A 479 2.27 14.39 21.22
N GLU A 480 2.31 14.05 22.50
CA GLU A 480 1.89 12.74 22.98
C GLU A 480 0.55 12.89 23.70
N ILE A 481 -0.45 12.17 23.23
CA ILE A 481 -1.77 12.02 23.83
C ILE A 481 -1.93 10.62 24.43
N GLN A 482 -3.01 10.38 25.20
CA GLN A 482 -3.33 9.05 25.74
C GLN A 482 -2.16 8.47 26.56
N LYS A 483 -1.61 9.29 27.50
CA LYS A 483 -0.41 8.93 28.29
C LYS A 483 -0.69 8.07 29.50
N GLY A 484 -1.94 7.87 29.88
CA GLY A 484 -2.35 7.20 31.11
C GLY A 484 -2.66 5.72 30.96
N THR A 485 -2.82 5.06 32.08
CA THR A 485 -3.45 3.73 32.19
C THR A 485 -4.94 3.83 32.55
N THR A 486 -5.45 5.07 32.65
CA THR A 486 -6.82 5.39 33.11
C THR A 486 -7.83 5.53 31.97
N GLY A 487 -7.44 5.21 30.74
CA GLY A 487 -8.26 5.37 29.52
C GLY A 487 -7.94 6.66 28.76
N HIS A 488 -8.67 6.87 27.67
CA HIS A 488 -8.54 8.06 26.83
C HIS A 488 -9.34 9.23 27.42
N ASP A 489 -8.94 10.46 27.08
CA ASP A 489 -9.74 11.65 27.35
C ASP A 489 -10.32 12.16 26.02
N SER A 490 -11.62 12.00 25.86
CA SER A 490 -12.37 12.38 24.67
C SER A 490 -12.16 13.87 24.27
N ILE A 491 -12.00 14.79 25.25
CA ILE A 491 -11.67 16.20 24.95
C ILE A 491 -10.24 16.33 24.39
N GLU A 492 -9.26 15.59 24.97
CA GLU A 492 -7.89 15.60 24.47
C GLU A 492 -7.85 15.08 23.03
N ASP A 493 -8.58 13.99 22.74
CA ASP A 493 -8.62 13.36 21.43
C ASP A 493 -9.33 14.25 20.39
N ALA A 494 -10.47 14.86 20.73
CA ALA A 494 -11.17 15.84 19.88
C ALA A 494 -10.28 17.08 19.55
N ARG A 495 -9.53 17.59 20.53
CA ARG A 495 -8.58 18.68 20.32
C ARG A 495 -7.41 18.29 19.43
N ALA A 496 -6.90 17.06 19.61
CA ALA A 496 -5.82 16.53 18.76
C ALA A 496 -6.26 16.39 17.31
N VAL A 497 -7.47 15.89 17.07
CA VAL A 497 -8.10 15.85 15.76
C VAL A 497 -8.17 17.24 15.14
N LEU A 498 -8.68 18.21 15.89
CA LEU A 498 -8.84 19.59 15.44
C LEU A 498 -7.49 20.20 15.02
N GLU A 499 -6.43 19.99 15.81
CA GLU A 499 -5.09 20.48 15.47
C GLU A 499 -4.52 19.82 14.21
N LEU A 500 -4.76 18.52 14.01
CA LEU A 500 -4.37 17.83 12.79
C LEU A 500 -5.09 18.41 11.56
N VAL A 501 -6.39 18.67 11.67
CA VAL A 501 -7.18 19.28 10.59
C VAL A 501 -6.69 20.72 10.30
N LYS A 502 -6.44 21.52 11.33
CA LYS A 502 -5.85 22.87 11.17
C LYS A 502 -4.52 22.82 10.44
N GLN A 503 -3.64 21.92 10.84
CA GLN A 503 -2.35 21.75 10.19
C GLN A 503 -2.51 21.32 8.72
N LYS A 504 -3.48 20.45 8.42
CA LYS A 504 -3.81 20.06 7.05
C LYS A 504 -4.28 21.25 6.22
N CYS A 505 -5.15 22.07 6.76
CA CYS A 505 -5.61 23.31 6.11
C CYS A 505 -4.46 24.31 5.87
N GLU A 506 -3.55 24.46 6.82
CA GLU A 506 -2.38 25.36 6.67
C GLU A 506 -1.35 24.85 5.66
N LYS A 507 -1.09 23.55 5.67
CA LYS A 507 -0.05 22.94 4.83
C LYS A 507 -0.54 22.54 3.45
N GLY A 508 -1.83 22.26 3.29
CA GLY A 508 -2.48 21.89 2.03
C GLY A 508 -2.72 20.39 1.86
N GLU A 509 -3.38 20.04 0.77
CA GLU A 509 -3.90 18.70 0.49
C GLU A 509 -2.87 17.59 0.53
N GLN A 510 -1.65 17.86 0.09
CA GLN A 510 -0.59 16.86 0.03
C GLN A 510 0.14 16.63 1.36
N TRP A 511 -0.11 17.49 2.36
CA TRP A 511 0.51 17.34 3.67
C TRP A 511 -0.03 16.11 4.40
N GLY A 512 0.86 15.25 4.87
CA GLY A 512 0.46 14.06 5.64
C GLY A 512 -0.15 12.92 4.82
N THR A 513 -0.31 13.09 3.51
CA THR A 513 -0.66 11.99 2.61
C THR A 513 0.55 11.07 2.43
N SER A 514 0.34 9.91 1.79
CA SER A 514 1.45 9.04 1.40
C SER A 514 2.52 9.77 0.59
N ASP A 515 2.16 10.88 -0.07
CA ASP A 515 3.07 11.77 -0.80
C ASP A 515 4.03 12.56 0.11
N SER A 516 3.72 12.72 1.41
CA SER A 516 4.66 13.38 2.34
C SER A 516 5.80 12.46 2.81
N SER A 517 5.61 11.16 2.81
CA SER A 517 6.63 10.14 3.13
C SER A 517 7.08 9.34 1.91
N ASN A 518 6.22 9.23 0.94
CA ASN A 518 6.45 8.67 -0.38
C ASN A 518 6.07 9.72 -1.41
N GLU A 519 6.69 9.67 -2.56
CA GLU A 519 6.33 10.52 -3.70
C GLU A 519 5.86 9.68 -4.87
N SER A 520 5.01 10.26 -5.71
CA SER A 520 4.63 9.61 -6.97
C SER A 520 5.88 9.39 -7.82
N ILE A 521 5.95 8.22 -8.46
CA ILE A 521 7.02 7.88 -9.40
C ILE A 521 7.12 8.93 -10.52
N PHE A 522 5.99 9.47 -10.98
CA PHE A 522 5.94 10.50 -12.03
C PHE A 522 6.60 11.81 -11.59
N LYS A 523 6.34 12.26 -10.35
CA LYS A 523 7.01 13.42 -9.77
C LYS A 523 8.51 13.20 -9.65
N ARG A 524 8.94 12.01 -9.27
CA ARG A 524 10.35 11.67 -9.15
C ARG A 524 11.04 11.63 -10.52
N LEU A 525 10.42 11.04 -11.53
CA LEU A 525 10.91 11.04 -12.90
C LEU A 525 10.96 12.46 -13.49
N GLY A 526 9.95 13.29 -13.21
CA GLY A 526 9.88 14.67 -13.69
C GLY A 526 11.02 15.59 -13.22
N ARG A 527 11.76 15.19 -12.18
CA ARG A 527 12.97 15.92 -11.71
C ARG A 527 14.25 15.54 -12.47
N HIS A 528 14.20 14.53 -13.34
CA HIS A 528 15.36 14.02 -14.06
C HIS A 528 15.19 14.21 -15.56
N ASN A 529 16.23 14.71 -16.19
CA ASN A 529 16.19 14.99 -17.65
C ASN A 529 16.58 13.75 -18.48
N PRO A 530 15.96 13.57 -19.65
CA PRO A 530 16.44 12.59 -20.62
C PRO A 530 17.90 12.88 -21.06
N PRO A 531 18.69 11.84 -21.39
CA PRO A 531 20.05 12.01 -21.87
C PRO A 531 20.10 12.95 -23.09
N GLY A 532 20.97 13.95 -23.04
CA GLY A 532 21.17 14.91 -24.13
C GLY A 532 20.32 16.18 -24.07
N LYS A 533 19.41 16.32 -23.10
CA LYS A 533 18.72 17.59 -22.80
C LYS A 533 19.40 18.30 -21.63
N THR A 534 19.80 19.54 -21.83
CA THR A 534 20.40 20.37 -20.77
C THR A 534 19.32 20.98 -19.87
N ASN A 535 19.68 21.33 -18.63
CA ASN A 535 18.76 21.90 -17.63
C ASN A 535 18.08 23.22 -18.04
N SER A 536 18.51 23.83 -19.15
CA SER A 536 17.92 25.06 -19.68
C SER A 536 16.54 24.89 -20.35
N SER A 537 16.12 23.67 -20.68
CA SER A 537 14.81 23.41 -21.33
C SER A 537 13.67 23.09 -20.35
N GLY A 538 13.92 23.00 -19.03
CA GLY A 538 12.89 22.87 -18.01
C GLY A 538 12.00 21.61 -18.05
N ALA A 539 12.18 20.73 -19.05
CA ALA A 539 11.33 19.57 -19.25
C ALA A 539 11.98 18.30 -18.69
N GLY A 540 11.56 17.91 -17.48
CA GLY A 540 11.86 16.60 -16.91
C GLY A 540 11.24 15.46 -17.71
N ARG A 541 11.48 14.21 -17.29
CA ARG A 541 10.84 13.04 -17.91
C ARG A 541 9.34 13.05 -17.69
N THR A 542 8.62 12.62 -18.71
CA THR A 542 7.16 12.53 -18.75
C THR A 542 6.68 11.11 -18.53
N GLY A 543 5.48 10.96 -17.97
CA GLY A 543 4.91 9.64 -17.72
C GLY A 543 3.40 9.58 -17.93
N ALA A 544 2.91 8.39 -18.28
CA ALA A 544 1.50 8.11 -18.48
C ALA A 544 1.00 6.99 -17.56
N VAL A 545 -0.29 7.08 -17.21
CA VAL A 545 -1.07 5.98 -16.63
C VAL A 545 -2.18 5.62 -17.59
N VAL A 546 -2.30 4.35 -17.95
CA VAL A 546 -3.34 3.80 -18.81
C VAL A 546 -4.06 2.69 -18.02
N ASP A 547 -5.29 2.95 -17.61
CA ASP A 547 -6.04 2.01 -16.75
C ASP A 547 -7.53 2.08 -17.01
N TRP A 548 -8.28 1.09 -16.56
CA TRP A 548 -9.73 1.13 -16.60
C TRP A 548 -10.28 2.21 -15.66
N GLY A 549 -11.37 2.86 -16.07
CA GLY A 549 -12.03 3.91 -15.30
C GLY A 549 -11.36 5.27 -15.41
N SER A 550 -11.17 5.94 -14.29
CA SER A 550 -10.67 7.33 -14.20
C SER A 550 -9.32 7.39 -13.47
N PRO A 551 -8.22 7.02 -14.13
CA PRO A 551 -6.89 6.98 -13.49
C PRO A 551 -6.36 8.35 -13.03
N GLU A 552 -6.91 9.45 -13.55
CA GLU A 552 -6.59 10.83 -13.14
C GLU A 552 -6.99 11.14 -11.69
N ARG A 553 -7.92 10.37 -11.09
CA ARG A 553 -8.40 10.57 -9.71
C ARG A 553 -7.61 9.84 -8.64
N GLY A 554 -6.64 9.00 -9.04
CA GLY A 554 -5.90 8.15 -8.11
C GLY A 554 -4.40 8.32 -8.22
N LEU A 555 -3.70 7.20 -8.30
CA LEU A 555 -2.25 7.15 -8.42
C LEU A 555 -1.72 7.79 -9.73
N GLY A 556 -2.59 7.98 -10.72
CA GLY A 556 -2.29 8.67 -11.97
C GLY A 556 -2.44 10.19 -11.92
N ALA A 557 -2.95 10.78 -10.83
CA ALA A 557 -3.19 12.23 -10.72
C ALA A 557 -1.93 13.09 -10.95
N GLN A 558 -0.75 12.54 -10.75
CA GLN A 558 0.53 13.22 -10.96
C GLN A 558 1.27 12.75 -12.22
N ALA A 559 0.65 11.91 -13.04
CA ALA A 559 1.16 11.57 -14.34
C ALA A 559 1.00 12.75 -15.31
N THR A 560 1.88 12.85 -16.30
CA THR A 560 1.75 13.85 -17.38
C THR A 560 0.50 13.58 -18.20
N VAL A 561 0.15 12.31 -18.38
CA VAL A 561 -1.00 11.84 -19.16
C VAL A 561 -1.71 10.76 -18.38
N ALA A 562 -3.03 10.84 -18.27
CA ALA A 562 -3.89 9.79 -17.73
C ALA A 562 -4.92 9.38 -18.79
N ILE A 563 -4.99 8.10 -19.12
CA ILE A 563 -5.88 7.56 -20.15
C ILE A 563 -6.80 6.53 -19.48
N GLY A 564 -8.08 6.87 -19.39
CA GLY A 564 -9.14 5.96 -18.94
C GLY A 564 -9.57 5.04 -20.07
N CYS A 565 -9.74 3.75 -19.76
CA CYS A 565 -10.13 2.69 -20.69
C CYS A 565 -11.34 1.91 -20.15
N SER A 566 -12.06 1.24 -21.05
CA SER A 566 -13.21 0.39 -20.73
C SER A 566 -12.94 -1.10 -20.95
N ASN A 567 -11.90 -1.43 -21.70
CA ASN A 567 -11.50 -2.79 -22.06
C ASN A 567 -10.00 -2.85 -22.35
N ASP A 568 -9.47 -4.07 -22.48
CA ASP A 568 -8.02 -4.26 -22.68
C ASP A 568 -7.55 -3.86 -24.08
N ASP A 569 -8.40 -3.82 -25.11
CA ASP A 569 -8.06 -3.32 -26.45
C ASP A 569 -7.83 -1.79 -26.41
N GLU A 570 -8.60 -1.08 -25.62
CA GLU A 570 -8.38 0.35 -25.37
C GLU A 570 -7.09 0.61 -24.60
N VAL A 571 -6.71 -0.30 -23.68
CA VAL A 571 -5.43 -0.24 -22.97
C VAL A 571 -4.27 -0.34 -23.97
N VAL A 572 -4.31 -1.29 -24.92
CA VAL A 572 -3.29 -1.42 -25.97
C VAL A 572 -3.17 -0.15 -26.81
N LYS A 573 -4.31 0.40 -27.25
CA LYS A 573 -4.36 1.67 -28.01
C LYS A 573 -3.82 2.83 -27.18
N GLY A 574 -4.21 2.90 -25.89
CA GLY A 574 -3.75 3.92 -24.95
C GLY A 574 -2.24 3.90 -24.74
N ILE A 575 -1.64 2.71 -24.59
CA ILE A 575 -0.18 2.55 -24.48
C ILE A 575 0.50 3.05 -25.74
N THR A 576 0.00 2.64 -26.92
CA THR A 576 0.56 3.02 -28.22
C THR A 576 0.51 4.54 -28.42
N ALA A 577 -0.63 5.16 -28.12
CA ALA A 577 -0.81 6.61 -28.19
C ALA A 577 0.12 7.34 -27.21
N ALA A 578 0.20 6.87 -25.95
CA ALA A 578 1.07 7.46 -24.93
C ALA A 578 2.56 7.43 -25.33
N LEU A 579 3.02 6.37 -25.97
CA LEU A 579 4.43 6.20 -26.35
C LEU A 579 4.83 6.91 -27.63
N ASN A 580 3.96 6.89 -28.63
CA ASN A 580 4.29 7.38 -29.97
C ASN A 580 3.78 8.81 -30.23
N GLY A 581 2.98 9.34 -29.31
CA GLY A 581 2.25 10.58 -29.51
C GLY A 581 0.91 10.33 -30.22
N ASP A 582 -0.02 11.23 -30.04
CA ASP A 582 -1.34 11.18 -30.67
C ASP A 582 -1.78 12.63 -30.97
N GLU A 583 -1.84 12.97 -32.27
CA GLU A 583 -2.25 14.31 -32.70
C GLU A 583 -3.70 14.63 -32.37
N SER A 584 -4.55 13.60 -32.19
CA SER A 584 -5.94 13.75 -31.81
C SER A 584 -6.11 14.09 -30.31
N ARG A 585 -5.05 13.89 -29.50
CA ARG A 585 -5.05 14.13 -28.04
C ARG A 585 -3.95 15.12 -27.65
N PRO A 586 -4.26 16.43 -27.60
CA PRO A 586 -3.27 17.47 -27.30
C PRO A 586 -2.57 17.32 -25.94
N SER A 587 -3.15 16.55 -25.01
CA SER A 587 -2.54 16.26 -23.72
C SER A 587 -1.34 15.31 -23.81
N ILE A 588 -1.18 14.57 -24.91
CA ILE A 588 -0.06 13.66 -25.12
C ILE A 588 1.05 14.40 -25.85
N PRO A 589 2.29 14.41 -25.31
CA PRO A 589 3.42 15.02 -26.03
C PRO A 589 3.60 14.39 -27.41
N GLY A 590 3.87 15.19 -28.45
CA GLY A 590 4.03 14.69 -29.83
C GLY A 590 5.12 13.63 -30.01
N ALA A 591 6.15 13.61 -29.14
CA ALA A 591 7.17 12.55 -29.09
C ALA A 591 6.78 11.38 -28.18
N GLY A 592 5.57 11.40 -27.61
CA GLY A 592 5.11 10.50 -26.56
C GLY A 592 5.81 10.68 -25.22
N VAL A 593 5.46 9.86 -24.24
CA VAL A 593 6.03 9.90 -22.89
C VAL A 593 7.29 9.01 -22.77
N ASP A 594 8.11 9.27 -21.73
CA ASP A 594 9.29 8.46 -21.40
C ASP A 594 8.93 7.16 -20.67
N PHE A 595 7.89 7.19 -19.82
CA PHE A 595 7.42 6.06 -19.04
C PHE A 595 5.90 5.89 -19.15
N ALA A 596 5.44 4.69 -19.46
CA ALA A 596 4.03 4.33 -19.38
C ALA A 596 3.81 3.18 -18.41
N TRP A 597 2.91 3.36 -17.47
CA TRP A 597 2.36 2.28 -16.67
C TRP A 597 0.95 1.99 -17.15
N ALA A 598 0.64 0.70 -17.33
CA ALA A 598 -0.66 0.27 -17.81
C ALA A 598 -1.15 -0.98 -17.10
N ARG A 599 -2.46 -1.20 -17.10
CA ARG A 599 -3.09 -2.40 -16.54
C ARG A 599 -4.17 -2.96 -17.45
N MET A 600 -4.05 -4.26 -17.78
CA MET A 600 -5.11 -5.06 -18.37
C MET A 600 -5.93 -5.73 -17.25
N ARG A 601 -7.26 -5.90 -17.46
CA ARG A 601 -8.14 -6.38 -16.38
C ARG A 601 -9.09 -7.50 -16.80
N GLU A 602 -9.28 -7.79 -18.07
CA GLU A 602 -10.25 -8.80 -18.51
C GLU A 602 -9.95 -10.17 -17.90
N LEU A 603 -8.67 -10.56 -17.79
CA LEU A 603 -8.29 -11.84 -17.22
C LEU A 603 -8.55 -11.91 -15.70
N GLU A 604 -8.28 -10.84 -14.94
CA GLU A 604 -8.59 -10.81 -13.50
C GLU A 604 -10.08 -10.85 -13.22
N VAL A 605 -10.89 -10.18 -14.07
CA VAL A 605 -12.35 -10.18 -13.98
C VAL A 605 -12.89 -11.58 -14.24
N TYR A 606 -12.48 -12.21 -15.32
CA TYR A 606 -12.91 -13.57 -15.66
C TYR A 606 -12.56 -14.58 -14.54
N ARG A 607 -11.37 -14.43 -13.93
CA ARG A 607 -10.93 -15.29 -12.83
C ARG A 607 -11.59 -14.96 -11.48
N GLY A 608 -12.43 -13.93 -11.40
CA GLY A 608 -13.06 -13.49 -10.16
C GLY A 608 -12.04 -12.95 -9.11
N TRP A 609 -10.92 -12.42 -9.58
CA TRP A 609 -9.88 -11.85 -8.68
C TRP A 609 -10.17 -10.42 -8.26
N CYS A 610 -11.12 -9.76 -8.89
CA CYS A 610 -11.60 -8.44 -8.50
C CYS A 610 -13.11 -8.46 -8.26
N ASN A 611 -13.56 -7.75 -7.24
CA ASN A 611 -14.97 -7.66 -6.85
C ASN A 611 -15.66 -6.41 -7.43
N ARG A 612 -14.92 -5.48 -8.03
CA ARG A 612 -15.43 -4.21 -8.54
C ARG A 612 -14.71 -3.81 -9.82
N ILE A 613 -15.49 -3.44 -10.83
CA ILE A 613 -14.99 -2.86 -12.09
C ILE A 613 -15.42 -1.39 -12.09
N PRO A 614 -14.49 -0.42 -12.24
CA PRO A 614 -14.85 0.97 -12.42
C PRO A 614 -15.60 1.16 -13.77
N ASP A 615 -16.74 1.83 -13.75
CA ASP A 615 -17.40 2.27 -15.00
C ASP A 615 -16.70 3.53 -15.53
N PRO A 616 -16.17 3.51 -16.75
CA PRO A 616 -15.50 4.67 -17.33
C PRO A 616 -16.48 5.81 -17.69
N LYS A 617 -17.76 5.54 -17.86
CA LYS A 617 -18.79 6.54 -18.20
C LYS A 617 -19.39 7.17 -16.96
N ASN A 618 -19.49 6.43 -15.86
CA ASN A 618 -19.97 6.90 -14.57
C ASN A 618 -18.92 6.59 -13.50
N ALA A 619 -18.03 7.52 -13.24
CA ALA A 619 -16.97 7.37 -12.23
C ALA A 619 -17.51 7.08 -10.80
N ASN A 620 -18.83 7.17 -10.60
CA ASN A 620 -19.53 6.90 -9.35
C ASN A 620 -20.20 5.52 -9.32
N GLU A 621 -20.29 4.82 -10.44
CA GLU A 621 -20.85 3.48 -10.49
C GLU A 621 -19.73 2.44 -10.71
N SER A 622 -19.43 1.68 -9.68
CA SER A 622 -18.71 0.42 -9.83
C SER A 622 -19.73 -0.68 -9.98
N THR A 623 -19.74 -1.37 -11.12
CA THR A 623 -20.54 -2.58 -11.28
C THR A 623 -19.97 -3.63 -10.35
N THR A 624 -20.71 -3.97 -9.28
CA THR A 624 -20.42 -5.17 -8.49
C THR A 624 -20.75 -6.37 -9.35
N ILE A 625 -19.79 -7.24 -9.54
CA ILE A 625 -20.07 -8.56 -10.12
C ILE A 625 -20.73 -9.37 -9.01
N ASP A 626 -22.03 -9.58 -9.11
CA ASP A 626 -22.76 -10.44 -8.20
C ASP A 626 -22.23 -11.87 -8.32
N GLY A 627 -21.50 -12.26 -7.28
CA GLY A 627 -21.01 -13.60 -7.08
C GLY A 627 -19.75 -13.95 -7.86
N PRO A 628 -18.97 -14.93 -7.40
CA PRO A 628 -17.94 -15.52 -8.21
C PRO A 628 -18.63 -16.12 -9.44
N ALA A 629 -18.23 -15.67 -10.63
CA ALA A 629 -18.59 -16.40 -11.85
C ALA A 629 -18.26 -17.87 -11.59
N ASN A 630 -19.30 -18.69 -11.60
CA ASN A 630 -19.16 -20.10 -11.27
C ASN A 630 -18.07 -20.69 -12.18
N PRO A 631 -16.96 -21.23 -11.64
CA PRO A 631 -15.87 -21.75 -12.47
C PRO A 631 -16.25 -22.96 -13.33
N GLN A 632 -17.53 -23.30 -13.39
CA GLN A 632 -18.08 -24.38 -14.21
C GLN A 632 -18.43 -23.98 -15.66
N SER A 633 -18.17 -22.72 -16.07
CA SER A 633 -18.36 -22.34 -17.46
C SER A 633 -17.08 -22.47 -18.28
N ASP A 634 -16.94 -23.54 -19.01
CA ASP A 634 -16.06 -23.78 -20.16
C ASP A 634 -14.58 -23.32 -20.00
N ASP A 635 -13.71 -24.24 -19.61
CA ASP A 635 -12.25 -24.09 -19.59
C ASP A 635 -11.67 -23.72 -20.99
N LYS A 636 -12.38 -24.03 -22.06
CA LYS A 636 -12.11 -23.48 -23.39
C LYS A 636 -12.11 -21.95 -23.44
N THR A 637 -12.84 -21.31 -22.52
CA THR A 637 -12.92 -19.86 -22.41
C THR A 637 -11.68 -19.26 -21.72
N LEU A 638 -11.09 -19.92 -20.71
CA LEU A 638 -9.84 -19.45 -20.08
C LEU A 638 -8.70 -19.47 -21.09
N SER A 639 -8.51 -20.59 -21.80
CA SER A 639 -7.50 -20.70 -22.87
C SER A 639 -7.66 -19.63 -23.92
N LYS A 640 -8.88 -19.36 -24.36
CA LYS A 640 -9.18 -18.31 -25.35
C LYS A 640 -8.82 -16.93 -24.82
N LEU A 641 -9.18 -16.62 -23.58
CA LEU A 641 -8.90 -15.31 -22.98
C LEU A 641 -7.40 -15.12 -22.72
N VAL A 642 -6.70 -16.17 -22.28
CA VAL A 642 -5.24 -16.14 -22.15
C VAL A 642 -4.60 -15.90 -23.53
N THR A 643 -5.05 -16.60 -24.57
CA THR A 643 -4.57 -16.37 -25.96
C THR A 643 -4.76 -14.91 -26.39
N GLN A 644 -5.93 -14.32 -26.11
CA GLN A 644 -6.19 -12.91 -26.43
C GLN A 644 -5.29 -11.97 -25.63
N THR A 645 -5.11 -12.23 -24.34
CA THR A 645 -4.24 -11.43 -23.46
C THR A 645 -2.79 -11.48 -23.96
N ILE A 646 -2.30 -12.66 -24.35
CA ILE A 646 -0.93 -12.82 -24.88
C ILE A 646 -0.77 -12.14 -26.25
N SER A 647 -1.81 -12.23 -27.11
CA SER A 647 -1.84 -11.49 -28.38
C SER A 647 -1.71 -9.98 -28.13
N ARG A 648 -2.47 -9.43 -27.18
CA ARG A 648 -2.39 -8.00 -26.80
C ARG A 648 -1.02 -7.61 -26.25
N ILE A 649 -0.38 -8.46 -25.46
CA ILE A 649 1.00 -8.24 -24.99
C ILE A 649 1.94 -8.16 -26.17
N LYS A 650 1.74 -9.05 -27.17
CA LYS A 650 2.54 -9.02 -28.41
C LYS A 650 2.28 -7.76 -29.22
N ASP A 651 1.02 -7.33 -29.36
CA ASP A 651 0.66 -6.10 -30.09
C ASP A 651 1.30 -4.86 -29.43
N VAL A 652 1.29 -4.80 -28.08
CA VAL A 652 2.04 -3.77 -27.34
C VAL A 652 3.53 -3.84 -27.68
N TYR A 653 4.14 -5.03 -27.60
CA TYR A 653 5.56 -5.20 -27.90
C TYR A 653 5.89 -4.75 -29.33
N ASP A 654 5.09 -5.15 -30.31
CA ASP A 654 5.30 -4.81 -31.73
C ASP A 654 5.19 -3.28 -31.97
N ALA A 655 4.37 -2.58 -31.19
CA ALA A 655 4.22 -1.12 -31.25
C ALA A 655 5.31 -0.33 -30.51
N LEU A 656 6.15 -0.97 -29.68
CA LEU A 656 7.19 -0.28 -28.91
C LEU A 656 8.27 0.29 -29.83
N PRO A 657 8.79 1.50 -29.56
CA PRO A 657 9.99 2.01 -30.18
C PRO A 657 11.25 1.22 -29.78
N PRO A 658 12.30 1.22 -30.61
CA PRO A 658 13.57 0.58 -30.23
C PRO A 658 14.19 1.18 -28.96
N CYS A 659 14.93 0.37 -28.22
CA CYS A 659 15.54 0.74 -26.93
C CYS A 659 14.50 1.06 -25.85
N THR A 660 13.37 0.37 -25.85
CA THR A 660 12.33 0.45 -24.82
C THR A 660 12.46 -0.71 -23.83
N LEU A 661 12.55 -0.40 -22.54
CA LEU A 661 12.44 -1.38 -21.46
C LEU A 661 10.99 -1.81 -21.34
N PHE A 662 10.70 -3.07 -21.57
CA PHE A 662 9.36 -3.64 -21.46
C PHE A 662 9.29 -4.64 -20.32
N VAL A 663 8.41 -4.38 -19.36
CA VAL A 663 8.15 -5.21 -18.18
C VAL A 663 6.68 -5.55 -18.15
N VAL A 664 6.36 -6.84 -18.16
CA VAL A 664 5.01 -7.38 -17.92
C VAL A 664 5.02 -8.10 -16.59
N TYR A 665 4.02 -7.88 -15.73
CA TYR A 665 3.96 -8.55 -14.42
C TYR A 665 2.51 -8.72 -13.95
N SER A 666 2.23 -9.79 -13.19
CA SER A 666 0.87 -10.08 -12.74
C SER A 666 0.40 -9.22 -11.56
N GLY A 667 1.32 -8.66 -10.79
CA GLY A 667 0.99 -7.92 -9.58
C GLY A 667 0.81 -8.79 -8.34
N THR A 668 -0.09 -9.76 -8.40
CA THR A 668 -0.36 -10.75 -7.33
C THR A 668 -0.52 -12.14 -7.93
N GLY A 669 -0.55 -13.17 -7.08
CA GLY A 669 -1.15 -14.45 -7.37
C GLY A 669 -2.64 -14.46 -7.02
N ASP A 670 -3.26 -15.64 -6.88
CA ASP A 670 -4.70 -15.78 -6.63
C ASP A 670 -5.12 -15.25 -5.24
N PRO A 671 -5.93 -14.17 -5.16
CA PRO A 671 -6.36 -13.58 -3.90
C PRO A 671 -7.65 -14.19 -3.33
N ARG A 672 -8.34 -15.08 -4.06
CA ARG A 672 -9.71 -15.53 -3.72
C ARG A 672 -9.78 -16.24 -2.38
N GLU A 673 -8.85 -17.15 -2.12
CA GLU A 673 -8.81 -17.90 -0.86
C GLU A 673 -8.47 -16.98 0.33
N VAL A 674 -7.61 -15.98 0.12
CA VAL A 674 -7.35 -14.95 1.15
C VAL A 674 -8.62 -14.20 1.49
N SER A 675 -9.36 -13.74 0.47
CA SER A 675 -10.61 -12.99 0.67
C SER A 675 -11.65 -13.81 1.41
N LYS A 676 -11.79 -15.10 1.04
CA LYS A 676 -12.70 -16.04 1.71
C LYS A 676 -12.33 -16.24 3.18
N LEU A 677 -11.08 -16.57 3.46
CA LEU A 677 -10.62 -16.81 4.83
C LEU A 677 -10.66 -15.55 5.70
N GLN A 678 -10.38 -14.38 5.14
CA GLN A 678 -10.53 -13.11 5.85
C GLN A 678 -12.00 -12.80 6.18
N ALA A 679 -12.94 -13.11 5.28
CA ALA A 679 -14.36 -12.99 5.55
C ALA A 679 -14.82 -13.96 6.66
N MET A 680 -14.34 -15.21 6.62
CA MET A 680 -14.60 -16.20 7.68
C MET A 680 -14.02 -15.74 9.03
N HIS A 681 -12.79 -15.21 9.05
CA HIS A 681 -12.17 -14.69 10.27
C HIS A 681 -12.94 -13.49 10.82
N LYS A 682 -13.43 -12.59 9.94
CA LYS A 682 -14.30 -11.48 10.37
C LYS A 682 -15.58 -12.02 11.01
N CYS A 683 -16.28 -12.95 10.37
CA CYS A 683 -17.50 -13.57 10.90
C CYS A 683 -17.26 -14.21 12.28
N PHE A 684 -16.20 -15.03 12.39
CA PHE A 684 -15.80 -15.62 13.69
C PHE A 684 -15.56 -14.56 14.75
N ARG A 685 -14.80 -13.51 14.46
CA ARG A 685 -14.47 -12.45 15.40
C ARG A 685 -15.73 -11.70 15.85
N ASP A 686 -16.61 -11.36 14.92
CA ASP A 686 -17.86 -10.65 15.19
C ASP A 686 -18.79 -11.52 16.09
N GLU A 687 -18.92 -12.82 15.81
CA GLU A 687 -19.69 -13.75 16.63
C GLU A 687 -19.03 -14.03 18.00
N TYR A 688 -17.71 -14.15 18.06
CA TYR A 688 -16.96 -14.35 19.29
C TYR A 688 -17.05 -13.13 20.23
N GLN A 689 -16.99 -11.93 19.67
CA GLN A 689 -17.18 -10.68 20.42
C GLN A 689 -18.60 -10.57 20.96
N SER A 690 -19.62 -11.07 20.24
CA SER A 690 -21.01 -11.15 20.73
C SER A 690 -21.22 -12.20 21.83
N LYS A 691 -20.15 -12.87 22.30
CA LYS A 691 -20.17 -13.93 23.32
C LYS A 691 -21.05 -15.13 22.96
N LYS A 692 -21.24 -15.39 21.67
CA LYS A 692 -21.94 -16.57 21.19
C LYS A 692 -21.18 -17.83 21.65
N PRO A 693 -21.85 -18.86 22.20
CA PRO A 693 -21.20 -20.09 22.63
C PRO A 693 -20.40 -20.73 21.47
N TRP A 694 -19.28 -21.34 21.79
CA TRP A 694 -18.40 -21.95 20.78
C TRP A 694 -19.12 -22.94 19.85
N ASP A 695 -20.06 -23.70 20.41
CA ASP A 695 -20.80 -24.72 19.67
C ASP A 695 -21.82 -24.11 18.68
N GLU A 696 -22.24 -22.87 18.92
CA GLU A 696 -23.22 -22.13 18.12
C GLU A 696 -22.58 -21.20 17.10
N LEU A 697 -21.23 -21.06 17.10
CA LEU A 697 -20.53 -20.23 16.13
C LEU A 697 -20.75 -20.77 14.72
N THR A 698 -21.09 -19.88 13.81
CA THR A 698 -21.25 -20.20 12.37
C THR A 698 -19.92 -20.58 11.74
N VAL A 699 -18.85 -19.90 12.17
CA VAL A 699 -17.48 -20.16 11.75
C VAL A 699 -16.65 -20.45 13.01
N LYS A 700 -15.96 -21.57 13.02
CA LYS A 700 -14.97 -21.89 14.05
C LYS A 700 -13.59 -21.52 13.50
N TRP A 701 -12.86 -20.68 14.24
CA TRP A 701 -11.50 -20.26 13.85
C TRP A 701 -10.51 -20.91 14.79
N THR A 702 -9.69 -21.79 14.25
CA THR A 702 -8.69 -22.57 14.96
C THR A 702 -7.31 -22.31 14.36
N ASP A 703 -6.29 -22.97 14.90
CA ASP A 703 -4.93 -22.92 14.33
C ASP A 703 -4.90 -23.44 12.87
N ALA A 704 -5.79 -24.34 12.51
CA ALA A 704 -5.91 -24.85 11.15
C ALA A 704 -6.31 -23.76 10.15
N GLU A 705 -7.32 -22.94 10.49
CA GLU A 705 -7.78 -21.82 9.67
C GLU A 705 -6.72 -20.71 9.62
N GLU A 706 -6.02 -20.43 10.73
CA GLU A 706 -4.92 -19.47 10.78
C GLU A 706 -3.77 -19.89 9.85
N GLN A 707 -3.38 -21.17 9.88
CA GLN A 707 -2.38 -21.71 8.97
C GLN A 707 -2.87 -21.71 7.51
N ALA A 708 -4.16 -21.97 7.27
CA ALA A 708 -4.75 -21.89 5.93
C ALA A 708 -4.69 -20.45 5.41
N LEU A 709 -5.02 -19.44 6.24
CA LEU A 709 -4.90 -18.03 5.87
C LEU A 709 -3.45 -17.64 5.55
N LYS A 710 -2.50 -18.11 6.35
CA LYS A 710 -1.08 -17.88 6.10
C LYS A 710 -0.64 -18.44 4.76
N ARG A 711 -1.00 -19.71 4.46
CA ARG A 711 -0.70 -20.34 3.15
C ARG A 711 -1.38 -19.61 2.00
N ALA A 712 -2.64 -19.21 2.15
CA ALA A 712 -3.36 -18.46 1.15
C ALA A 712 -2.70 -17.10 0.88
N CYS A 713 -2.25 -16.37 1.92
CA CYS A 713 -1.53 -15.11 1.76
C CYS A 713 -0.17 -15.29 1.07
N GLU A 714 0.55 -16.35 1.36
CA GLU A 714 1.81 -16.64 0.66
C GLU A 714 1.56 -16.91 -0.84
N ARG A 715 0.57 -17.75 -1.19
CA ARG A 715 0.16 -18.00 -2.60
C ARG A 715 -0.31 -16.72 -3.29
N ALA A 716 -1.15 -15.91 -2.66
CA ALA A 716 -1.61 -14.64 -3.22
C ALA A 716 -0.48 -13.62 -3.44
N ARG A 717 0.68 -13.83 -2.84
CA ARG A 717 1.88 -13.01 -3.04
C ARG A 717 2.82 -13.56 -4.11
N GLU A 718 2.58 -14.75 -4.64
CA GLU A 718 3.37 -15.37 -5.69
C GLU A 718 2.88 -14.92 -7.07
N GLY A 719 3.48 -13.86 -7.58
CA GLY A 719 3.22 -13.37 -8.93
C GLY A 719 4.31 -13.80 -9.92
N CYS A 720 4.07 -13.47 -11.17
CA CYS A 720 5.03 -13.67 -12.26
C CYS A 720 5.35 -12.36 -12.98
N GLY A 721 6.47 -12.38 -13.72
CA GLY A 721 6.81 -11.27 -14.59
C GLY A 721 7.77 -11.67 -15.69
N PHE A 722 7.83 -10.80 -16.69
CA PHE A 722 8.60 -10.97 -17.91
C PHE A 722 9.24 -9.63 -18.23
N MET A 723 10.47 -9.64 -18.71
CA MET A 723 11.15 -8.39 -19.07
C MET A 723 12.13 -8.55 -20.19
N CYS A 724 12.18 -7.55 -21.06
CA CYS A 724 13.14 -7.45 -22.17
C CYS A 724 13.42 -5.98 -22.50
N VAL A 725 14.35 -5.77 -23.40
CA VAL A 725 14.56 -4.49 -24.11
C VAL A 725 14.37 -4.74 -25.60
N LYS A 726 13.47 -3.95 -26.21
CA LYS A 726 13.24 -3.99 -27.66
C LYS A 726 14.32 -3.21 -28.41
#